data_9c393f617ab8adce7a699b0fef3516c4
#
_entry.id   9c393f617ab8adce7a699b0fef3516c4
#
_cell.length_a   1.000
_cell.length_b   1.000
_cell.length_c   1.000
_cell.angle_alpha   90.00
_cell.angle_beta   90.00
_cell.angle_gamma   90.00
#
_symmetry.space_group_name_H-M   'P 1'
#
loop_
_entity.id
_entity.type
_entity.pdbx_description
1 polymer ?
#
loop_
_entity_poly.entity_id
_entity_poly.type
_entity_poly.pdbx_seq_one_letter_code
_entity_poly.pdbx_strand_id
1 'polypeptide(L)'
;MEQFAKETLPVSLEAEMRHSYLDYAMSVIVGRALPDVRDGLKPVHRRVLFAMHEANTVWNRSYVKCARVVGDVLGKYHPHGDTATYEALVRMVQDFSLRYPLIDGQGNFGSVDGDAPAAYRYTECRLQKITAEMLADIDKETVDFVPNYDGKEREPTVLPTRIPNLLINGSSGIAVGMATNIPPHNLSEIVTACLALLENAEITVDELIEYVPAPDFPTAGIIFGTEGVREGYRTGRGRVVIRARTHIEDLERGNRQAIIVDEIPYQVNKATLLTRIGELVRDKKLDGIADLRDESDKSGMRVVIELRRGEVADIILNNLFKLTQLQDSFGMNMVALVDNQPRLLNLKQFLEHFITHRREVVVRRTRYELTRARERGHVLEGLAVALSNVDEIIALIKAAPTPADAKTALMARRWRSALVEDMLKRAAAEAARPDGLAPEFGWQTGASPSGYNLSDAQAQAILELRLQRLTGLEQNKITGEYKEVMDQIVDLLDILAKPARVTTVVGAELASIRDAFGDQRRSEIVAHGVDLSIEDLIAPEDMVVTLSHGGYMKAQPVAEYRAQRRGGRGKQATGTKEDDFIDHLFIANTHDYILCFSNRGRVYWLKVYNVPQGGRVSRGKPIVNLVPLLEHEKITAILPVKEFVDDRFVFMATAHGTVKKTPLSEFSRPRPSGIIAVDLDDGDFLIGAALTDGKHDVMLFSSGGKAVRFEETDVRPMGRGAHGVRGMLLDKKQRVISMLVAEDEQQSVLTATENGYGKRTPIVEYTRHGRGTKGMIAIQQSGRNGQVVAAALVRPDDEVMLISTGGVLIRTPVKAIREMGRSTQGVTLINLGEGEKLAGLERVVET
;
A
#
# COMPACT_ATOMS: atom_id res chain seq x y z
N MET A 1 -13.42 -2.57 -67.94
CA MET A 1 -13.21 -2.76 -66.48
C MET A 1 -13.05 -4.26 -66.26
N GLU A 2 -11.81 -4.70 -66.08
CA GLU A 2 -11.52 -6.09 -65.74
C GLU A 2 -12.12 -6.41 -64.36
N GLN A 3 -12.94 -7.42 -64.28
CA GLN A 3 -13.43 -7.94 -63.02
C GLN A 3 -12.28 -8.57 -62.23
N PHE A 4 -11.84 -7.93 -61.17
CA PHE A 4 -10.74 -8.38 -60.33
C PHE A 4 -11.08 -9.58 -59.44
N ALA A 5 -12.34 -9.99 -59.33
CA ALA A 5 -12.76 -11.15 -58.55
C ALA A 5 -13.73 -12.02 -59.34
N LYS A 6 -13.52 -13.36 -59.35
CA LYS A 6 -14.40 -14.36 -59.95
C LYS A 6 -15.68 -14.61 -59.16
N GLU A 7 -15.70 -14.29 -57.88
CA GLU A 7 -16.81 -14.52 -56.98
C GLU A 7 -16.80 -13.44 -55.88
N THR A 8 -17.93 -12.81 -55.63
CA THR A 8 -18.14 -11.82 -54.54
C THR A 8 -19.07 -12.40 -53.53
N LEU A 9 -18.57 -12.71 -52.35
CA LEU A 9 -19.38 -13.13 -51.21
C LEU A 9 -19.77 -11.89 -50.38
N PRO A 10 -21.07 -11.64 -50.12
CA PRO A 10 -21.48 -10.53 -49.25
C PRO A 10 -21.13 -10.87 -47.81
N VAL A 11 -20.27 -10.06 -47.19
CA VAL A 11 -19.90 -10.19 -45.80
C VAL A 11 -20.47 -8.99 -45.04
N SER A 12 -21.18 -9.26 -43.92
CA SER A 12 -21.63 -8.22 -43.04
C SER A 12 -20.39 -7.58 -42.35
N LEU A 13 -20.22 -6.26 -42.52
CA LEU A 13 -19.14 -5.50 -41.89
C LEU A 13 -19.16 -5.70 -40.39
N GLU A 14 -20.34 -5.71 -39.77
CA GLU A 14 -20.49 -5.88 -38.32
C GLU A 14 -20.04 -7.27 -37.85
N ALA A 15 -20.38 -8.34 -38.61
CA ALA A 15 -19.93 -9.69 -38.31
C ALA A 15 -18.44 -9.86 -38.47
N GLU A 16 -17.85 -9.28 -39.54
CA GLU A 16 -16.41 -9.32 -39.79
C GLU A 16 -15.63 -8.56 -38.74
N MET A 17 -16.09 -7.35 -38.37
CA MET A 17 -15.46 -6.59 -37.31
C MET A 17 -15.53 -7.32 -35.96
N ARG A 18 -16.67 -7.95 -35.65
CA ARG A 18 -16.80 -8.73 -34.39
C ARG A 18 -15.84 -9.92 -34.40
N HIS A 19 -15.72 -10.63 -35.50
CA HIS A 19 -14.83 -11.79 -35.61
C HIS A 19 -13.37 -11.36 -35.50
N SER A 20 -12.95 -10.39 -36.28
CA SER A 20 -11.58 -9.85 -36.27
C SER A 20 -11.19 -9.27 -34.93
N TYR A 21 -12.12 -8.59 -34.23
CA TYR A 21 -11.86 -8.05 -32.92
C TYR A 21 -11.72 -9.15 -31.86
N LEU A 22 -12.54 -10.21 -31.94
CA LEU A 22 -12.42 -11.37 -31.06
C LEU A 22 -11.10 -12.10 -31.28
N ASP A 23 -10.70 -12.32 -32.52
CA ASP A 23 -9.43 -12.97 -32.84
C ASP A 23 -8.25 -12.16 -32.37
N TYR A 24 -8.29 -10.84 -32.56
CA TYR A 24 -7.28 -9.92 -32.00
C TYR A 24 -7.25 -9.96 -30.48
N ALA A 25 -8.41 -9.87 -29.82
CA ALA A 25 -8.51 -9.92 -28.37
C ALA A 25 -7.94 -11.24 -27.82
N MET A 26 -8.31 -12.38 -28.42
CA MET A 26 -7.78 -13.70 -28.03
C MET A 26 -6.27 -13.79 -28.24
N SER A 27 -5.76 -13.29 -29.36
CA SER A 27 -4.32 -13.25 -29.63
C SER A 27 -3.56 -12.42 -28.59
N VAL A 28 -4.09 -11.28 -28.18
CA VAL A 28 -3.47 -10.43 -27.14
C VAL A 28 -3.58 -11.08 -25.75
N ILE A 29 -4.72 -11.67 -25.41
CA ILE A 29 -4.97 -12.28 -24.09
C ILE A 29 -4.05 -13.50 -23.91
N VAL A 30 -4.12 -14.47 -24.81
CA VAL A 30 -3.43 -15.77 -24.70
C VAL A 30 -1.99 -15.68 -25.23
N GLY A 31 -1.78 -14.99 -26.34
CA GLY A 31 -0.49 -14.97 -27.05
C GLY A 31 0.48 -13.88 -26.60
N ARG A 32 0.10 -12.95 -25.69
CA ARG A 32 0.98 -11.80 -25.38
C ARG A 32 0.98 -11.37 -23.94
N ALA A 33 -0.21 -11.03 -23.35
CA ALA A 33 -0.27 -10.20 -22.15
C ALA A 33 -0.33 -10.99 -20.84
N LEU A 34 -1.01 -12.16 -20.84
CA LEU A 34 -1.23 -12.93 -19.63
C LEU A 34 -0.22 -14.08 -19.49
N PRO A 35 0.24 -14.36 -18.25
CA PRO A 35 1.10 -15.51 -17.96
C PRO A 35 0.30 -16.81 -17.88
N ASP A 36 0.92 -17.94 -18.26
CA ASP A 36 0.40 -19.27 -17.95
C ASP A 36 0.55 -19.57 -16.46
N VAL A 37 -0.49 -20.11 -15.82
CA VAL A 37 -0.49 -20.38 -14.38
C VAL A 37 0.57 -21.41 -13.97
N ARG A 38 0.97 -22.31 -14.88
CA ARG A 38 1.88 -23.44 -14.64
C ARG A 38 3.34 -22.99 -14.53
N ASP A 39 3.83 -22.18 -15.48
CA ASP A 39 5.24 -21.73 -15.51
C ASP A 39 5.42 -20.23 -15.23
N GLY A 40 4.33 -19.47 -15.16
CA GLY A 40 4.35 -18.04 -14.86
C GLY A 40 4.92 -17.15 -15.97
N LEU A 41 5.05 -17.68 -17.19
CA LEU A 41 5.68 -16.99 -18.29
C LEU A 41 4.68 -16.55 -19.35
N LYS A 42 4.95 -15.39 -19.93
CA LYS A 42 4.36 -14.98 -21.18
C LYS A 42 5.09 -15.67 -22.36
N PRO A 43 4.49 -15.81 -23.53
CA PRO A 43 5.12 -16.48 -24.67
C PRO A 43 6.51 -15.95 -25.01
N VAL A 44 6.72 -14.63 -25.00
CA VAL A 44 8.04 -14.03 -25.29
C VAL A 44 9.11 -14.47 -24.30
N HIS A 45 8.80 -14.48 -22.98
CA HIS A 45 9.74 -14.89 -21.94
C HIS A 45 10.10 -16.37 -22.08
N ARG A 46 9.10 -17.24 -22.32
CA ARG A 46 9.30 -18.68 -22.53
C ARG A 46 10.20 -18.94 -23.74
N ARG A 47 9.97 -18.24 -24.84
CA ARG A 47 10.77 -18.35 -26.08
C ARG A 47 12.21 -17.90 -25.88
N VAL A 48 12.44 -16.80 -25.13
CA VAL A 48 13.80 -16.32 -24.80
C VAL A 48 14.54 -17.36 -23.98
N LEU A 49 13.95 -17.88 -22.89
CA LEU A 49 14.60 -18.87 -22.03
C LEU A 49 14.87 -20.19 -22.77
N PHE A 50 13.92 -20.63 -23.59
CA PHE A 50 14.07 -21.85 -24.38
C PHE A 50 15.16 -21.69 -25.46
N ALA A 51 15.20 -20.59 -26.20
CA ALA A 51 16.24 -20.32 -27.18
C ALA A 51 17.65 -20.29 -26.54
N MET A 52 17.77 -19.67 -25.35
CA MET A 52 19.03 -19.65 -24.61
C MET A 52 19.44 -21.05 -24.14
N HIS A 53 18.50 -21.89 -23.75
CA HIS A 53 18.74 -23.30 -23.39
C HIS A 53 19.24 -24.10 -24.58
N GLU A 54 18.56 -24.04 -25.72
CA GLU A 54 18.99 -24.73 -26.96
C GLU A 54 20.37 -24.28 -27.44
N ALA A 55 20.67 -22.97 -27.32
CA ALA A 55 21.97 -22.42 -27.63
C ALA A 55 23.05 -22.78 -26.60
N ASN A 56 22.70 -23.57 -25.57
CA ASN A 56 23.59 -23.96 -24.44
C ASN A 56 24.22 -22.74 -23.73
N THR A 57 23.46 -21.63 -23.64
CA THR A 57 23.87 -20.40 -22.95
C THR A 57 23.45 -20.49 -21.48
N VAL A 58 23.95 -21.49 -20.79
CA VAL A 58 23.59 -21.83 -19.41
C VAL A 58 24.52 -21.16 -18.39
N TRP A 59 24.10 -21.13 -17.13
CA TRP A 59 24.74 -20.41 -16.02
C TRP A 59 26.23 -20.70 -15.80
N ASN A 60 26.71 -21.87 -16.14
CA ASN A 60 28.13 -22.32 -16.00
C ASN A 60 28.93 -22.19 -17.30
N ARG A 61 28.42 -21.49 -18.31
CA ARG A 61 29.10 -21.18 -19.56
C ARG A 61 29.46 -19.69 -19.63
N SER A 62 30.24 -19.32 -20.64
CA SER A 62 30.59 -17.94 -20.92
C SER A 62 29.34 -17.12 -21.33
N TYR A 63 29.37 -15.82 -21.03
CA TYR A 63 28.37 -14.87 -21.53
C TYR A 63 28.39 -14.79 -23.04
N VAL A 64 27.23 -14.52 -23.64
CA VAL A 64 27.06 -14.26 -25.06
C VAL A 64 26.43 -12.88 -25.28
N LYS A 65 26.72 -12.27 -26.40
CA LYS A 65 26.06 -10.98 -26.76
C LYS A 65 24.54 -11.13 -26.80
N CYS A 66 23.81 -10.21 -26.16
CA CYS A 66 22.35 -10.19 -26.23
C CYS A 66 21.81 -10.14 -27.66
N ALA A 67 22.56 -9.51 -28.56
CA ALA A 67 22.24 -9.47 -29.99
C ALA A 67 22.10 -10.86 -30.61
N ARG A 68 22.89 -11.85 -30.17
CA ARG A 68 22.79 -13.23 -30.66
C ARG A 68 21.50 -13.87 -30.18
N VAL A 69 21.20 -13.72 -28.87
CA VAL A 69 19.98 -14.29 -28.27
C VAL A 69 18.73 -13.69 -28.90
N VAL A 70 18.68 -12.35 -29.07
CA VAL A 70 17.58 -11.67 -29.74
C VAL A 70 17.42 -12.15 -31.17
N GLY A 71 18.52 -12.31 -31.92
CA GLY A 71 18.51 -12.82 -33.29
C GLY A 71 17.98 -14.27 -33.38
N ASP A 72 18.41 -15.15 -32.49
CA ASP A 72 17.94 -16.54 -32.45
C ASP A 72 16.45 -16.61 -32.11
N VAL A 73 15.98 -15.81 -31.15
CA VAL A 73 14.56 -15.74 -30.75
C VAL A 73 13.67 -15.24 -31.90
N LEU A 74 14.08 -14.17 -32.58
CA LEU A 74 13.34 -13.60 -33.69
C LEU A 74 13.28 -14.55 -34.89
N GLY A 75 14.43 -15.15 -35.21
CA GLY A 75 14.56 -16.03 -36.34
C GLY A 75 13.83 -17.35 -36.19
N LYS A 76 13.74 -17.89 -34.99
CA LYS A 76 13.22 -19.23 -34.75
C LYS A 76 11.82 -19.25 -34.14
N TYR A 77 11.48 -18.33 -33.22
CA TYR A 77 10.30 -18.51 -32.38
C TYR A 77 9.35 -17.32 -32.32
N HIS A 78 9.86 -16.07 -32.38
CA HIS A 78 9.07 -14.88 -32.05
C HIS A 78 9.16 -13.80 -33.14
N PRO A 79 8.30 -13.87 -34.20
CA PRO A 79 8.40 -12.96 -35.36
C PRO A 79 7.81 -11.56 -35.06
N HIS A 80 8.36 -10.88 -34.04
CA HIS A 80 7.99 -9.54 -33.62
C HIS A 80 9.24 -8.61 -33.55
N GLY A 81 9.05 -7.37 -33.10
CA GLY A 81 10.15 -6.40 -33.05
C GLY A 81 11.32 -6.81 -32.13
N ASP A 82 12.55 -6.53 -32.56
CA ASP A 82 13.79 -6.79 -31.82
C ASP A 82 13.84 -6.02 -30.49
N THR A 83 13.41 -4.78 -30.49
CA THR A 83 13.33 -3.93 -29.30
C THR A 83 12.45 -4.55 -28.22
N ALA A 84 11.25 -5.01 -28.56
CA ALA A 84 10.34 -5.62 -27.60
C ALA A 84 10.90 -6.94 -27.02
N THR A 85 11.59 -7.72 -27.84
CA THR A 85 12.25 -8.95 -27.41
C THR A 85 13.41 -8.66 -26.48
N TYR A 86 14.21 -7.63 -26.81
CA TYR A 86 15.30 -7.19 -25.94
C TYR A 86 14.81 -6.61 -24.61
N GLU A 87 13.77 -5.78 -24.62
CA GLU A 87 13.15 -5.26 -23.39
C GLU A 87 12.61 -6.37 -22.46
N ALA A 88 12.03 -7.43 -23.05
CA ALA A 88 11.60 -8.60 -22.29
C ALA A 88 12.80 -9.33 -21.65
N LEU A 89 13.91 -9.49 -22.40
CA LEU A 89 15.15 -10.04 -21.86
C LEU A 89 15.71 -9.16 -20.74
N VAL A 90 15.79 -7.84 -20.95
CA VAL A 90 16.29 -6.87 -19.96
C VAL A 90 15.55 -6.99 -18.63
N ARG A 91 14.21 -7.06 -18.66
CA ARG A 91 13.41 -7.22 -17.43
C ARG A 91 13.74 -8.49 -16.65
N MET A 92 14.12 -9.57 -17.35
CA MET A 92 14.53 -10.82 -16.70
C MET A 92 15.94 -10.77 -16.09
N VAL A 93 16.73 -9.74 -16.44
CA VAL A 93 18.05 -9.48 -15.86
C VAL A 93 17.97 -8.56 -14.64
N GLN A 94 17.02 -7.62 -14.63
CA GLN A 94 16.95 -6.56 -13.62
C GLN A 94 16.55 -7.11 -12.24
N ASP A 95 17.40 -6.94 -11.25
CA ASP A 95 17.20 -7.38 -9.85
C ASP A 95 16.20 -6.50 -9.08
N PHE A 96 15.88 -5.32 -9.60
CA PHE A 96 14.81 -4.44 -9.10
C PHE A 96 13.47 -4.68 -9.78
N SER A 97 13.42 -5.46 -10.88
CA SER A 97 12.20 -5.83 -11.59
C SER A 97 11.68 -7.22 -11.19
N LEU A 98 12.57 -8.20 -11.07
CA LEU A 98 12.24 -9.56 -10.63
C LEU A 98 12.86 -9.86 -9.27
N ARG A 99 12.09 -10.51 -8.41
CA ARG A 99 12.57 -10.94 -7.08
C ARG A 99 13.68 -12.02 -7.20
N TYR A 100 13.56 -12.87 -8.21
CA TYR A 100 14.54 -13.90 -8.60
C TYR A 100 14.81 -13.76 -10.10
N PRO A 101 15.83 -12.99 -10.51
CA PRO A 101 16.19 -12.82 -11.91
C PRO A 101 16.42 -14.16 -12.61
N LEU A 102 15.96 -14.29 -13.85
CA LEU A 102 16.05 -15.53 -14.64
C LEU A 102 17.25 -15.53 -15.58
N ILE A 103 17.79 -14.35 -15.87
CA ILE A 103 18.93 -14.17 -16.77
C ILE A 103 20.02 -13.42 -16.00
N ASP A 104 21.25 -13.88 -16.12
CA ASP A 104 22.46 -13.25 -15.61
C ASP A 104 23.05 -12.37 -16.70
N GLY A 105 23.16 -11.07 -16.43
CA GLY A 105 23.59 -10.07 -17.39
C GLY A 105 24.91 -9.42 -17.04
N GLN A 106 25.67 -9.07 -18.08
CA GLN A 106 26.91 -8.29 -17.97
C GLN A 106 26.82 -7.05 -18.83
N GLY A 107 26.95 -5.86 -18.22
CA GLY A 107 26.80 -4.57 -18.85
C GLY A 107 25.71 -3.71 -18.18
N ASN A 108 25.28 -2.66 -18.88
CA ASN A 108 24.22 -1.78 -18.38
C ASN A 108 22.85 -2.26 -18.87
N PHE A 109 22.03 -2.74 -17.94
CA PHE A 109 20.64 -3.17 -18.15
C PHE A 109 19.62 -2.16 -17.58
N GLY A 110 20.00 -0.90 -17.40
CA GLY A 110 19.15 0.11 -16.79
C GLY A 110 19.33 0.22 -15.29
N SER A 111 18.62 1.17 -14.68
CA SER A 111 18.67 1.45 -13.25
C SER A 111 17.29 1.76 -12.67
N VAL A 112 17.19 1.83 -11.35
CA VAL A 112 15.99 2.29 -10.63
C VAL A 112 15.65 3.77 -10.95
N ASP A 113 16.61 4.53 -11.48
CA ASP A 113 16.40 5.90 -11.95
C ASP A 113 15.67 5.98 -13.29
N GLY A 114 15.41 4.83 -13.93
CA GLY A 114 14.74 4.77 -15.22
C GLY A 114 15.69 4.96 -16.40
N ASP A 115 17.00 4.83 -16.19
CA ASP A 115 17.95 4.81 -17.26
C ASP A 115 17.66 3.68 -18.23
N ALA A 116 17.77 3.98 -19.51
CA ALA A 116 17.60 2.98 -20.55
C ALA A 116 18.77 1.99 -20.54
N PRO A 117 18.53 0.69 -20.82
CA PRO A 117 19.60 -0.26 -21.00
C PRO A 117 20.47 0.11 -22.20
N ALA A 118 21.74 -0.25 -22.15
CA ALA A 118 22.60 -0.13 -23.32
C ALA A 118 22.08 -0.99 -24.48
N ALA A 119 22.39 -0.59 -25.74
CA ALA A 119 21.97 -1.35 -26.90
C ALA A 119 22.44 -2.82 -26.81
N TYR A 120 21.61 -3.76 -27.27
CA TYR A 120 21.84 -5.21 -27.16
C TYR A 120 23.14 -5.72 -27.79
N ARG A 121 23.79 -4.94 -28.64
CA ARG A 121 25.12 -5.23 -29.20
C ARG A 121 26.26 -5.04 -28.19
N TYR A 122 26.04 -4.29 -27.10
CA TYR A 122 27.03 -4.05 -26.05
C TYR A 122 26.83 -4.97 -24.85
N THR A 123 25.60 -5.30 -24.49
CA THR A 123 25.26 -6.15 -23.33
C THR A 123 25.48 -7.61 -23.64
N GLU A 124 25.76 -8.38 -22.60
CA GLU A 124 25.96 -9.83 -22.65
C GLU A 124 25.07 -10.53 -21.60
N CYS A 125 24.67 -11.74 -21.89
CA CYS A 125 23.80 -12.49 -21.00
C CYS A 125 24.06 -14.01 -21.04
N ARG A 126 23.57 -14.69 -20.00
CA ARG A 126 23.43 -16.13 -19.89
C ARG A 126 22.28 -16.46 -18.94
N LEU A 127 21.81 -17.71 -18.92
CA LEU A 127 20.77 -18.11 -17.98
C LEU A 127 21.29 -18.04 -16.53
N GLN A 128 20.45 -17.68 -15.58
CA GLN A 128 20.73 -17.81 -14.16
C GLN A 128 20.66 -19.27 -13.71
N LYS A 129 21.33 -19.59 -12.58
CA LYS A 129 21.33 -20.94 -12.03
C LYS A 129 19.92 -21.45 -11.70
N ILE A 130 19.06 -20.60 -11.16
CA ILE A 130 17.66 -20.93 -10.84
C ILE A 130 16.85 -21.28 -12.08
N THR A 131 17.16 -20.70 -13.24
CA THR A 131 16.46 -20.96 -14.50
C THR A 131 16.73 -22.39 -15.01
N ALA A 132 17.83 -23.02 -14.62
CA ALA A 132 18.05 -24.41 -14.92
C ALA A 132 16.96 -25.34 -14.34
N GLU A 133 16.40 -24.97 -13.20
CA GLU A 133 15.28 -25.70 -12.58
C GLU A 133 13.93 -25.47 -13.28
N MET A 134 13.81 -24.38 -14.04
CA MET A 134 12.62 -24.16 -14.90
C MET A 134 12.66 -25.03 -16.17
N LEU A 135 13.84 -25.31 -16.68
CA LEU A 135 14.08 -26.05 -17.91
C LEU A 135 14.47 -27.51 -17.66
N ALA A 136 14.57 -27.91 -16.39
CA ALA A 136 14.96 -29.25 -16.00
C ALA A 136 14.03 -30.30 -16.63
N ASP A 137 14.64 -31.33 -17.20
CA ASP A 137 13.91 -32.46 -17.81
C ASP A 137 13.06 -32.10 -19.07
N ILE A 138 13.29 -30.97 -19.73
CA ILE A 138 12.56 -30.54 -20.93
C ILE A 138 12.76 -31.49 -22.12
N ASP A 139 13.91 -32.16 -22.17
CA ASP A 139 14.30 -33.16 -23.16
C ASP A 139 13.70 -34.56 -22.91
N LYS A 140 12.95 -34.72 -21.83
CA LYS A 140 12.33 -35.99 -21.40
C LYS A 140 10.82 -36.07 -21.68
N GLU A 141 10.35 -35.40 -22.71
CA GLU A 141 8.93 -35.38 -23.12
C GLU A 141 7.96 -34.97 -22.01
N THR A 142 8.43 -34.14 -21.08
CA THR A 142 7.67 -33.70 -19.90
C THR A 142 6.57 -32.72 -20.22
N VAL A 143 6.69 -31.97 -21.32
CA VAL A 143 5.74 -30.99 -21.82
C VAL A 143 5.49 -31.14 -23.31
N ASP A 144 4.39 -30.56 -23.79
CA ASP A 144 4.04 -30.64 -25.23
C ASP A 144 4.78 -29.59 -26.03
N PHE A 145 5.21 -29.97 -27.22
CA PHE A 145 5.84 -29.11 -28.21
C PHE A 145 4.92 -28.91 -29.40
N VAL A 146 4.82 -27.66 -29.85
CA VAL A 146 4.06 -27.25 -31.03
C VAL A 146 5.02 -26.71 -32.10
N PRO A 147 4.63 -26.75 -33.39
CA PRO A 147 5.38 -26.09 -34.45
C PRO A 147 5.46 -24.58 -34.16
N ASN A 148 6.59 -23.97 -34.50
CA ASN A 148 6.75 -22.51 -34.47
C ASN A 148 5.92 -21.87 -35.62
N TYR A 149 6.06 -20.54 -35.78
CA TYR A 149 5.29 -19.74 -36.73
C TYR A 149 5.49 -20.14 -38.22
N ASP A 150 6.63 -20.75 -38.59
CA ASP A 150 6.93 -21.20 -39.97
C ASP A 150 6.97 -22.73 -40.13
N GLY A 151 6.70 -23.49 -39.09
CA GLY A 151 6.67 -24.93 -39.04
C GLY A 151 8.03 -25.64 -39.13
N LYS A 152 9.14 -24.92 -39.10
CA LYS A 152 10.49 -25.51 -39.22
C LYS A 152 11.08 -25.94 -37.89
N GLU A 153 10.72 -25.26 -36.82
CA GLU A 153 11.20 -25.56 -35.48
C GLU A 153 10.00 -25.92 -34.58
N ARG A 154 10.30 -26.43 -33.39
CA ARG A 154 9.27 -26.71 -32.37
C ARG A 154 9.55 -25.93 -31.10
N GLU A 155 8.53 -25.43 -30.48
CA GLU A 155 8.63 -24.68 -29.20
C GLU A 155 7.75 -25.34 -28.13
N PRO A 156 8.15 -25.28 -26.85
CA PRO A 156 7.34 -25.83 -25.77
C PRO A 156 6.12 -24.96 -25.50
N THR A 157 4.98 -25.57 -25.26
CA THR A 157 3.75 -24.87 -24.87
C THR A 157 3.85 -24.27 -23.47
N VAL A 158 4.62 -24.93 -22.58
CA VAL A 158 4.87 -24.56 -21.19
C VAL A 158 6.24 -25.14 -20.79
N LEU A 159 6.92 -24.55 -19.80
CA LEU A 159 8.15 -25.13 -19.25
C LEU A 159 7.85 -26.14 -18.12
N PRO A 160 8.67 -27.21 -17.98
CA PRO A 160 8.52 -28.22 -16.92
C PRO A 160 8.99 -27.72 -15.56
N THR A 161 8.77 -26.46 -15.23
CA THR A 161 9.36 -25.75 -14.10
C THR A 161 9.22 -26.48 -12.77
N ARG A 162 10.32 -26.58 -12.00
CA ARG A 162 10.34 -27.04 -10.61
C ARG A 162 10.08 -25.94 -9.61
N ILE A 163 10.11 -24.68 -10.03
CA ILE A 163 9.88 -23.50 -9.19
C ILE A 163 8.52 -22.87 -9.47
N PRO A 164 7.79 -22.35 -8.46
CA PRO A 164 6.52 -21.67 -8.61
C PRO A 164 6.72 -20.23 -9.13
N ASN A 165 7.27 -20.10 -10.34
CA ASN A 165 7.78 -18.85 -10.90
C ASN A 165 6.74 -17.73 -10.92
N LEU A 166 5.46 -18.03 -11.19
CA LEU A 166 4.41 -17.01 -11.25
C LEU A 166 4.24 -16.27 -9.91
N LEU A 167 4.32 -16.99 -8.80
CA LEU A 167 4.18 -16.39 -7.48
C LEU A 167 5.49 -15.75 -6.99
N ILE A 168 6.65 -16.38 -7.24
CA ILE A 168 7.91 -15.83 -6.72
C ILE A 168 8.36 -14.56 -7.47
N ASN A 169 8.06 -14.43 -8.76
CA ASN A 169 8.45 -13.28 -9.57
C ASN A 169 7.26 -12.36 -9.92
N GLY A 170 6.04 -12.85 -9.74
CA GLY A 170 4.86 -12.10 -10.16
C GLY A 170 4.76 -11.94 -11.68
N SER A 171 3.75 -11.20 -12.09
CA SER A 171 3.58 -10.80 -13.50
C SER A 171 2.65 -9.59 -13.59
N SER A 172 2.93 -8.67 -14.50
CA SER A 172 2.03 -7.56 -14.83
C SER A 172 1.77 -7.52 -16.34
N GLY A 173 0.54 -7.22 -16.75
CA GLY A 173 0.20 -7.16 -18.17
C GLY A 173 -1.17 -6.56 -18.40
N ILE A 174 -1.32 -5.87 -19.52
CA ILE A 174 -2.58 -5.27 -19.96
C ILE A 174 -3.02 -5.97 -21.24
N ALA A 175 -4.18 -6.60 -21.20
CA ALA A 175 -4.82 -7.24 -22.34
C ALA A 175 -6.09 -6.48 -22.75
N VAL A 176 -6.79 -6.99 -23.75
CA VAL A 176 -8.06 -6.41 -24.17
C VAL A 176 -9.15 -6.76 -23.14
N GLY A 177 -9.71 -5.74 -22.51
CA GLY A 177 -10.79 -5.89 -21.54
C GLY A 177 -10.38 -6.41 -20.16
N MET A 178 -9.10 -6.75 -19.94
CA MET A 178 -8.59 -7.22 -18.65
C MET A 178 -7.11 -6.92 -18.46
N ALA A 179 -6.68 -6.96 -17.21
CA ALA A 179 -5.28 -6.80 -16.85
C ALA A 179 -4.89 -7.85 -15.81
N THR A 180 -3.62 -8.14 -15.70
CA THR A 180 -3.05 -8.92 -14.58
C THR A 180 -2.01 -8.10 -13.85
N ASN A 181 -1.96 -8.26 -12.53
CA ASN A 181 -0.93 -7.66 -11.69
C ASN A 181 -0.73 -8.55 -10.45
N ILE A 182 0.16 -9.51 -10.57
CA ILE A 182 0.47 -10.51 -9.55
C ILE A 182 1.75 -10.07 -8.87
N PRO A 183 1.75 -9.88 -7.53
CA PRO A 183 2.96 -9.45 -6.81
C PRO A 183 3.97 -10.60 -6.68
N PRO A 184 5.27 -10.29 -6.57
CA PRO A 184 6.31 -11.26 -6.26
C PRO A 184 6.28 -11.66 -4.78
N HIS A 185 6.81 -12.88 -4.47
CA HIS A 185 6.84 -13.44 -3.12
C HIS A 185 8.18 -14.10 -2.81
N ASN A 186 8.41 -14.36 -1.54
CA ASN A 186 9.59 -15.11 -1.10
C ASN A 186 9.51 -16.59 -1.49
N LEU A 187 10.57 -17.13 -2.06
CA LEU A 187 10.64 -18.53 -2.52
C LEU A 187 10.43 -19.52 -1.38
N SER A 188 11.10 -19.30 -0.24
CA SER A 188 11.01 -20.20 0.90
C SER A 188 9.58 -20.26 1.45
N GLU A 189 8.88 -19.13 1.50
CA GLU A 189 7.49 -19.05 1.97
C GLU A 189 6.54 -19.77 1.01
N ILE A 190 6.64 -19.50 -0.29
CA ILE A 190 5.78 -20.16 -1.30
C ILE A 190 6.01 -21.66 -1.36
N VAL A 191 7.28 -22.10 -1.32
CA VAL A 191 7.59 -23.53 -1.33
C VAL A 191 7.09 -24.19 -0.04
N THR A 192 7.22 -23.55 1.12
CA THR A 192 6.68 -24.08 2.37
C THR A 192 5.14 -24.19 2.33
N ALA A 193 4.47 -23.22 1.73
CA ALA A 193 3.02 -23.28 1.50
C ALA A 193 2.65 -24.43 0.52
N CYS A 194 3.43 -24.66 -0.53
CA CYS A 194 3.26 -25.82 -1.41
C CYS A 194 3.40 -27.15 -0.66
N LEU A 195 4.40 -27.27 0.22
CA LEU A 195 4.60 -28.46 1.04
C LEU A 195 3.43 -28.69 2.00
N ALA A 196 2.95 -27.65 2.68
CA ALA A 196 1.79 -27.72 3.54
C ALA A 196 0.51 -28.15 2.77
N LEU A 197 0.32 -27.66 1.55
CA LEU A 197 -0.80 -28.07 0.67
C LEU A 197 -0.64 -29.52 0.18
N LEU A 198 0.57 -30.02 -0.02
CA LEU A 198 0.82 -31.41 -0.35
C LEU A 198 0.50 -32.37 0.81
N GLU A 199 0.73 -31.95 2.05
CA GLU A 199 0.43 -32.70 3.27
C GLU A 199 -1.06 -32.66 3.59
N ASN A 200 -1.71 -31.52 3.42
CA ASN A 200 -3.14 -31.31 3.69
C ASN A 200 -3.83 -30.61 2.52
N ALA A 201 -4.50 -31.36 1.66
CA ALA A 201 -5.24 -30.83 0.51
C ALA A 201 -6.42 -29.92 0.91
N GLU A 202 -6.96 -30.07 2.12
CA GLU A 202 -8.10 -29.29 2.61
C GLU A 202 -7.66 -27.99 3.32
N ILE A 203 -6.36 -27.68 3.36
CA ILE A 203 -5.84 -26.45 3.98
C ILE A 203 -6.57 -25.24 3.40
N THR A 204 -7.00 -24.33 4.24
CA THR A 204 -7.72 -23.12 3.87
C THR A 204 -6.77 -22.03 3.37
N VAL A 205 -7.30 -21.00 2.67
CA VAL A 205 -6.49 -19.84 2.27
C VAL A 205 -5.94 -19.10 3.49
N ASP A 206 -6.70 -19.05 4.60
CA ASP A 206 -6.29 -18.37 5.83
C ASP A 206 -5.13 -19.07 6.52
N GLU A 207 -5.10 -20.38 6.52
CA GLU A 207 -3.96 -21.16 7.01
C GLU A 207 -2.73 -21.02 6.09
N LEU A 208 -2.95 -20.92 4.77
CA LEU A 208 -1.85 -20.66 3.81
C LEU A 208 -1.23 -19.26 4.00
N ILE A 209 -2.00 -18.27 4.45
CA ILE A 209 -1.51 -16.92 4.75
C ILE A 209 -0.52 -16.94 5.95
N GLU A 210 -0.58 -17.92 6.83
CA GLU A 210 0.43 -18.07 7.89
C GLU A 210 1.81 -18.40 7.34
N TYR A 211 1.88 -19.14 6.22
CA TYR A 211 3.14 -19.46 5.52
C TYR A 211 3.56 -18.35 4.55
N VAL A 212 2.60 -17.64 3.95
CA VAL A 212 2.82 -16.55 2.98
C VAL A 212 2.15 -15.28 3.51
N PRO A 213 2.75 -14.58 4.48
CA PRO A 213 2.09 -13.47 5.17
C PRO A 213 1.85 -12.25 4.27
N ALA A 214 2.70 -12.01 3.27
CA ALA A 214 2.58 -10.91 2.32
C ALA A 214 3.50 -11.10 1.10
N PRO A 215 3.34 -10.32 0.04
CA PRO A 215 4.32 -10.21 -1.05
C PRO A 215 5.73 -9.88 -0.55
N ASP A 216 6.74 -10.20 -1.35
CA ASP A 216 8.15 -9.88 -1.06
C ASP A 216 8.75 -9.18 -2.29
N PHE A 217 8.86 -7.86 -2.23
CA PHE A 217 9.26 -7.06 -3.38
C PHE A 217 10.78 -7.03 -3.58
N PRO A 218 11.27 -7.01 -4.82
CA PRO A 218 12.71 -6.96 -5.11
C PRO A 218 13.39 -5.71 -4.57
N THR A 219 12.69 -4.57 -4.53
CA THR A 219 13.16 -3.29 -3.99
C THR A 219 12.94 -3.15 -2.49
N ALA A 220 12.57 -4.23 -1.80
CA ALA A 220 12.29 -4.27 -0.37
C ALA A 220 11.14 -3.33 0.05
N GLY A 221 11.36 -2.34 0.91
CA GLY A 221 10.33 -1.46 1.44
C GLY A 221 9.50 -2.09 2.55
N ILE A 222 8.53 -1.33 3.06
CA ILE A 222 7.68 -1.72 4.19
C ILE A 222 6.25 -1.91 3.69
N ILE A 223 5.70 -3.11 3.85
CA ILE A 223 4.27 -3.39 3.62
C ILE A 223 3.49 -2.88 4.83
N PHE A 224 2.63 -1.90 4.59
CA PHE A 224 1.91 -1.19 5.64
C PHE A 224 0.44 -1.63 5.68
N GLY A 225 0.11 -2.45 6.67
CA GLY A 225 -1.20 -3.10 6.81
C GLY A 225 -1.33 -4.38 5.97
N THR A 226 -1.93 -5.42 6.54
CA THR A 226 -2.07 -6.74 5.92
C THR A 226 -3.47 -7.05 5.40
N GLU A 227 -4.47 -6.22 5.69
CA GLU A 227 -5.86 -6.49 5.29
C GLU A 227 -6.05 -6.59 3.77
N GLY A 228 -5.48 -5.63 3.02
CA GLY A 228 -5.55 -5.65 1.56
C GLY A 228 -4.78 -6.81 0.93
N VAL A 229 -3.73 -7.32 1.59
CA VAL A 229 -3.03 -8.54 1.19
C VAL A 229 -3.92 -9.76 1.38
N ARG A 230 -4.53 -9.90 2.57
CA ARG A 230 -5.44 -11.02 2.88
C ARG A 230 -6.64 -11.05 1.94
N GLU A 231 -7.23 -9.90 1.65
CA GLU A 231 -8.30 -9.78 0.66
C GLU A 231 -7.83 -10.25 -0.72
N GLY A 232 -6.64 -9.81 -1.16
CA GLY A 232 -6.02 -10.22 -2.42
C GLY A 232 -5.81 -11.72 -2.52
N TYR A 233 -5.33 -12.36 -1.46
CA TYR A 233 -5.11 -13.80 -1.42
C TYR A 233 -6.40 -14.61 -1.39
N ARG A 234 -7.47 -14.10 -0.77
CA ARG A 234 -8.79 -14.76 -0.73
C ARG A 234 -9.57 -14.60 -2.03
N THR A 235 -9.55 -13.43 -2.63
CA THR A 235 -10.44 -13.07 -3.75
C THR A 235 -9.74 -12.93 -5.09
N GLY A 236 -8.41 -12.88 -5.10
CA GLY A 236 -7.60 -12.54 -6.27
C GLY A 236 -7.49 -11.03 -6.53
N ARG A 237 -8.16 -10.17 -5.75
CA ARG A 237 -8.10 -8.72 -5.85
C ARG A 237 -7.85 -8.10 -4.49
N GLY A 238 -6.89 -7.18 -4.42
CA GLY A 238 -6.54 -6.51 -3.18
C GLY A 238 -5.64 -5.30 -3.42
N ARG A 239 -5.35 -4.57 -2.35
CA ARG A 239 -4.48 -3.40 -2.41
C ARG A 239 -3.41 -3.51 -1.34
N VAL A 240 -2.15 -3.61 -1.76
CA VAL A 240 -0.99 -3.63 -0.87
C VAL A 240 -0.42 -2.22 -0.81
N VAL A 241 -0.33 -1.66 0.39
CA VAL A 241 0.33 -0.36 0.60
C VAL A 241 1.80 -0.61 0.90
N ILE A 242 2.68 0.05 0.15
CA ILE A 242 4.13 -0.07 0.30
C ILE A 242 4.68 1.30 0.66
N ARG A 243 5.49 1.36 1.72
CA ARG A 243 6.22 2.55 2.12
C ARG A 243 7.71 2.38 1.87
N ALA A 244 8.36 3.47 1.54
CA ALA A 244 9.80 3.57 1.54
C ALA A 244 10.37 3.27 2.94
N ARG A 245 11.54 2.64 3.01
CA ARG A 245 12.30 2.55 4.26
C ARG A 245 13.06 3.84 4.46
N THR A 246 12.84 4.47 5.60
CA THR A 246 13.47 5.75 5.93
C THR A 246 13.97 5.75 7.36
N HIS A 247 15.03 6.54 7.61
CA HIS A 247 15.48 6.84 8.96
C HIS A 247 15.89 8.31 9.05
N ILE A 248 16.02 8.82 10.27
CA ILE A 248 16.36 10.21 10.53
C ILE A 248 17.81 10.27 11.00
N GLU A 249 18.62 11.14 10.40
CA GLU A 249 19.99 11.43 10.82
C GLU A 249 20.13 12.87 11.31
N ASP A 250 20.89 13.07 12.37
CA ASP A 250 21.30 14.41 12.83
C ASP A 250 22.55 14.84 12.07
N LEU A 251 22.48 15.98 11.40
CA LEU A 251 23.61 16.53 10.66
C LEU A 251 24.56 17.28 11.59
N GLU A 252 25.86 16.96 11.52
CA GLU A 252 26.91 17.56 12.38
C GLU A 252 27.00 19.09 12.26
N ARG A 253 26.60 19.65 11.12
CA ARG A 253 26.62 21.10 10.88
C ARG A 253 25.22 21.72 10.99
N GLY A 254 25.03 22.58 11.97
CA GLY A 254 23.88 23.51 12.03
C GLY A 254 22.64 23.03 12.79
N ASN A 255 22.73 21.98 13.61
CA ASN A 255 21.60 21.44 14.36
C ASN A 255 20.36 21.23 13.46
N ARG A 256 20.54 20.49 12.36
CA ARG A 256 19.53 20.13 11.37
C ARG A 256 19.39 18.62 11.35
N GLN A 257 18.23 18.15 10.94
CA GLN A 257 17.96 16.75 10.68
C GLN A 257 17.83 16.50 9.17
N ALA A 258 18.11 15.29 8.76
CA ALA A 258 17.84 14.81 7.41
C ALA A 258 17.02 13.53 7.47
N ILE A 259 16.07 13.40 6.57
CA ILE A 259 15.38 12.14 6.30
C ILE A 259 16.17 11.42 5.23
N ILE A 260 16.64 10.22 5.55
CA ILE A 260 17.36 9.36 4.63
C ILE A 260 16.39 8.31 4.11
N VAL A 261 16.38 8.11 2.79
CA VAL A 261 15.58 7.07 2.14
C VAL A 261 16.53 5.98 1.65
N ASP A 262 16.40 4.78 2.21
CA ASP A 262 17.24 3.62 1.92
C ASP A 262 16.60 2.69 0.89
N GLU A 263 15.27 2.61 0.86
CA GLU A 263 14.50 1.76 -0.04
C GLU A 263 13.25 2.51 -0.52
N ILE A 264 12.85 2.31 -1.76
CA ILE A 264 11.65 2.91 -2.36
C ILE A 264 10.63 1.82 -2.71
N PRO A 265 9.33 2.14 -2.80
CA PRO A 265 8.30 1.19 -3.18
C PRO A 265 8.57 0.58 -4.55
N TYR A 266 8.11 -0.66 -4.73
CA TYR A 266 8.26 -1.42 -5.97
C TYR A 266 7.65 -0.68 -7.18
N GLN A 267 8.36 -0.69 -8.31
CA GLN A 267 8.01 -0.01 -9.57
C GLN A 267 8.00 1.53 -9.51
N VAL A 268 8.49 2.13 -8.45
CA VAL A 268 8.69 3.58 -8.37
C VAL A 268 10.02 3.96 -9.01
N ASN A 269 10.00 4.97 -9.86
CA ASN A 269 11.20 5.55 -10.46
C ASN A 269 11.79 6.61 -9.53
N LYS A 270 13.05 6.42 -9.09
CA LYS A 270 13.72 7.30 -8.12
C LYS A 270 13.88 8.73 -8.65
N ALA A 271 14.32 8.90 -9.88
CA ALA A 271 14.54 10.24 -10.46
C ALA A 271 13.22 11.04 -10.57
N THR A 272 12.13 10.37 -10.99
CA THR A 272 10.80 10.98 -11.04
C THR A 272 10.29 11.35 -9.65
N LEU A 273 10.52 10.49 -8.65
CA LEU A 273 10.17 10.75 -7.26
C LEU A 273 10.89 11.99 -6.73
N LEU A 274 12.21 12.11 -6.95
CA LEU A 274 12.99 13.27 -6.53
C LEU A 274 12.54 14.56 -7.23
N THR A 275 12.27 14.49 -8.52
CA THR A 275 11.71 15.62 -9.28
C THR A 275 10.39 16.07 -8.68
N ARG A 276 9.50 15.12 -8.33
CA ARG A 276 8.20 15.41 -7.72
C ARG A 276 8.33 16.06 -6.35
N ILE A 277 9.25 15.62 -5.52
CA ILE A 277 9.55 16.26 -4.23
C ILE A 277 9.99 17.71 -4.46
N GLY A 278 10.93 17.95 -5.38
CA GLY A 278 11.42 19.28 -5.74
C GLY A 278 10.29 20.21 -6.24
N GLU A 279 9.35 19.71 -7.04
CA GLU A 279 8.18 20.45 -7.48
C GLU A 279 7.28 20.87 -6.32
N LEU A 280 6.97 19.96 -5.39
CA LEU A 280 6.14 20.23 -4.23
C LEU A 280 6.75 21.29 -3.31
N VAL A 281 8.08 21.27 -3.15
CA VAL A 281 8.82 22.30 -2.39
C VAL A 281 8.74 23.65 -3.11
N ARG A 282 8.98 23.69 -4.41
CA ARG A 282 8.88 24.91 -5.23
C ARG A 282 7.47 25.51 -5.20
N ASP A 283 6.45 24.67 -5.30
CA ASP A 283 5.04 25.06 -5.28
C ASP A 283 4.52 25.39 -3.86
N LYS A 284 5.38 25.31 -2.83
CA LYS A 284 5.05 25.55 -1.41
C LYS A 284 3.92 24.65 -0.88
N LYS A 285 3.77 23.47 -1.44
CA LYS A 285 2.86 22.44 -0.95
C LYS A 285 3.51 21.56 0.11
N LEU A 286 4.83 21.50 0.10
CA LEU A 286 5.66 20.83 1.07
C LEU A 286 6.70 21.85 1.57
N ASP A 287 6.56 22.28 2.82
CA ASP A 287 7.50 23.20 3.46
C ASP A 287 8.44 22.44 4.39
N GLY A 288 9.50 23.08 4.85
CA GLY A 288 10.45 22.51 5.81
C GLY A 288 11.66 21.80 5.20
N ILE A 289 11.71 21.56 3.89
CA ILE A 289 12.87 20.98 3.20
C ILE A 289 13.85 22.09 2.81
N ALA A 290 15.13 21.88 3.16
CA ALA A 290 16.22 22.80 2.84
C ALA A 290 16.95 22.37 1.57
N ASP A 291 17.24 21.06 1.40
CA ASP A 291 17.97 20.51 0.26
C ASP A 291 17.54 19.06 -0.02
N LEU A 292 17.75 18.62 -1.24
CA LEU A 292 17.43 17.28 -1.71
C LEU A 292 18.59 16.76 -2.56
N ARG A 293 19.22 15.67 -2.12
CA ARG A 293 20.38 15.09 -2.80
C ARG A 293 20.20 13.59 -2.98
N ASP A 294 20.71 13.09 -4.09
CA ASP A 294 20.88 11.66 -4.33
C ASP A 294 22.35 11.29 -4.09
N GLU A 295 22.59 10.52 -3.05
CA GLU A 295 23.91 10.01 -2.67
C GLU A 295 24.01 8.49 -2.89
N SER A 296 23.10 7.92 -3.69
CA SER A 296 23.09 6.49 -3.99
C SER A 296 24.36 6.09 -4.75
N ASP A 297 24.93 4.97 -4.36
CA ASP A 297 26.09 4.39 -5.02
C ASP A 297 25.96 2.87 -5.14
N LYS A 298 27.04 2.19 -5.51
CA LYS A 298 27.08 0.71 -5.62
C LYS A 298 26.88 -0.04 -4.30
N SER A 299 26.95 0.64 -3.14
CA SER A 299 26.71 0.04 -1.83
C SER A 299 25.23 0.06 -1.44
N GLY A 300 24.44 0.88 -2.11
CA GLY A 300 22.99 0.96 -1.89
C GLY A 300 22.37 2.30 -2.25
N MET A 301 21.07 2.35 -2.09
CA MET A 301 20.30 3.59 -2.26
C MET A 301 20.45 4.48 -1.03
N ARG A 302 20.68 5.76 -1.27
CA ARG A 302 20.73 6.79 -0.24
C ARG A 302 20.23 8.11 -0.80
N VAL A 303 18.98 8.44 -0.55
CA VAL A 303 18.44 9.77 -0.86
C VAL A 303 18.38 10.57 0.42
N VAL A 304 18.97 11.77 0.40
CA VAL A 304 19.09 12.67 1.54
C VAL A 304 18.14 13.84 1.36
N ILE A 305 17.16 13.96 2.26
CA ILE A 305 16.21 15.07 2.33
C ILE A 305 16.57 15.90 3.56
N GLU A 306 17.33 16.97 3.37
CA GLU A 306 17.79 17.85 4.44
C GLU A 306 16.67 18.79 4.88
N LEU A 307 16.43 18.88 6.21
CA LEU A 307 15.36 19.67 6.76
C LEU A 307 15.85 21.07 7.17
N ARG A 308 14.96 22.05 7.18
CA ARG A 308 15.25 23.36 7.75
C ARG A 308 15.37 23.25 9.27
N ARG A 309 16.11 24.19 9.85
CA ARG A 309 16.31 24.23 11.29
C ARG A 309 14.99 24.42 12.04
N GLY A 310 14.74 23.56 13.01
CA GLY A 310 13.56 23.64 13.88
C GLY A 310 12.33 22.93 13.34
N GLU A 311 12.44 22.25 12.18
CA GLU A 311 11.38 21.41 11.64
C GLU A 311 11.36 20.03 12.32
N VAL A 312 10.18 19.45 12.43
CA VAL A 312 9.98 18.10 12.98
C VAL A 312 9.98 17.10 11.83
N ALA A 313 10.99 16.21 11.82
CA ALA A 313 11.21 15.27 10.73
C ALA A 313 10.00 14.37 10.45
N ASP A 314 9.32 13.88 11.50
CA ASP A 314 8.16 12.99 11.34
C ASP A 314 6.99 13.66 10.60
N ILE A 315 6.73 14.93 10.83
CA ILE A 315 5.65 15.68 10.15
C ILE A 315 5.95 15.80 8.67
N ILE A 316 7.20 16.11 8.31
CA ILE A 316 7.62 16.25 6.93
C ILE A 316 7.57 14.87 6.25
N LEU A 317 8.04 13.82 6.92
CA LEU A 317 8.01 12.44 6.42
C LEU A 317 6.58 12.00 6.10
N ASN A 318 5.62 12.34 6.94
CA ASN A 318 4.22 11.99 6.69
C ASN A 318 3.60 12.77 5.54
N ASN A 319 3.96 14.02 5.40
CA ASN A 319 3.57 14.80 4.24
C ASN A 319 4.19 14.22 2.95
N LEU A 320 5.42 13.75 3.01
CA LEU A 320 6.08 13.05 1.91
C LEU A 320 5.34 11.76 1.55
N PHE A 321 4.95 10.91 2.52
CA PHE A 321 4.14 9.72 2.27
C PHE A 321 2.77 10.05 1.66
N LYS A 322 2.15 11.13 2.07
CA LYS A 322 0.82 11.54 1.57
C LYS A 322 0.86 12.15 0.17
N LEU A 323 1.92 12.88 -0.17
CA LEU A 323 1.99 13.71 -1.38
C LEU A 323 2.87 13.14 -2.49
N THR A 324 3.64 12.09 -2.20
CA THR A 324 4.63 11.51 -3.12
C THR A 324 4.54 9.98 -3.15
N GLN A 325 5.27 9.36 -4.07
CA GLN A 325 5.38 7.91 -4.19
C GLN A 325 6.35 7.27 -3.17
N LEU A 326 6.77 7.99 -2.11
CA LEU A 326 7.39 7.35 -0.94
C LEU A 326 6.42 6.39 -0.24
N GLN A 327 5.13 6.60 -0.40
CA GLN A 327 4.10 5.59 -0.15
C GLN A 327 3.31 5.40 -1.44
N ASP A 328 3.27 4.17 -1.93
CA ASP A 328 2.48 3.81 -3.10
C ASP A 328 1.65 2.54 -2.83
N SER A 329 0.71 2.25 -3.69
CA SER A 329 -0.14 1.07 -3.56
C SER A 329 -0.04 0.17 -4.77
N PHE A 330 0.29 -1.09 -4.52
CA PHE A 330 0.25 -2.15 -5.51
C PHE A 330 -1.15 -2.76 -5.56
N GLY A 331 -1.86 -2.56 -6.66
CA GLY A 331 -3.18 -3.16 -6.87
C GLY A 331 -3.04 -4.61 -7.34
N MET A 332 -3.36 -5.56 -6.47
CA MET A 332 -3.37 -6.98 -6.84
C MET A 332 -4.56 -7.28 -7.77
N ASN A 333 -4.27 -7.94 -8.88
CA ASN A 333 -5.26 -8.53 -9.78
C ASN A 333 -4.68 -9.84 -10.32
N MET A 334 -4.98 -10.93 -9.63
CA MET A 334 -4.34 -12.23 -9.79
C MET A 334 -4.99 -13.03 -10.92
N VAL A 335 -4.86 -12.52 -12.15
CA VAL A 335 -5.40 -13.16 -13.37
C VAL A 335 -4.28 -13.91 -14.09
N ALA A 336 -4.50 -15.18 -14.39
CA ALA A 336 -3.59 -16.03 -15.17
C ALA A 336 -4.35 -16.91 -16.16
N LEU A 337 -3.65 -17.49 -17.12
CA LEU A 337 -4.20 -18.44 -18.07
C LEU A 337 -4.25 -19.83 -17.42
N VAL A 338 -5.45 -20.40 -17.37
CA VAL A 338 -5.72 -21.79 -17.03
C VAL A 338 -6.37 -22.43 -18.25
N ASP A 339 -5.73 -23.43 -18.85
CA ASP A 339 -6.18 -24.08 -20.08
C ASP A 339 -6.52 -23.06 -21.19
N ASN A 340 -5.62 -22.10 -21.41
CA ASN A 340 -5.76 -20.98 -22.35
C ASN A 340 -6.96 -20.06 -22.08
N GLN A 341 -7.57 -20.11 -20.90
CA GLN A 341 -8.64 -19.20 -20.49
C GLN A 341 -8.17 -18.28 -19.35
N PRO A 342 -8.42 -16.98 -19.42
CA PRO A 342 -8.09 -16.08 -18.34
C PRO A 342 -9.00 -16.33 -17.15
N ARG A 343 -8.44 -16.58 -15.97
CA ARG A 343 -9.16 -16.79 -14.70
C ARG A 343 -8.57 -15.92 -13.60
N LEU A 344 -9.45 -15.36 -12.79
CA LEU A 344 -9.08 -14.73 -11.53
C LEU A 344 -8.95 -15.83 -10.48
N LEU A 345 -7.80 -15.94 -9.85
CA LEU A 345 -7.46 -17.03 -8.95
C LEU A 345 -7.09 -16.48 -7.55
N ASN A 346 -7.38 -17.26 -6.51
CA ASN A 346 -6.90 -17.03 -5.16
C ASN A 346 -5.54 -17.72 -4.92
N LEU A 347 -4.90 -17.46 -3.78
CA LEU A 347 -3.58 -18.02 -3.48
C LEU A 347 -3.57 -19.56 -3.54
N LYS A 348 -4.56 -20.24 -2.94
CA LYS A 348 -4.65 -21.70 -2.94
C LYS A 348 -4.73 -22.26 -4.35
N GLN A 349 -5.55 -21.67 -5.21
CA GLN A 349 -5.71 -22.11 -6.60
C GLN A 349 -4.41 -21.99 -7.40
N PHE A 350 -3.60 -20.93 -7.19
CA PHE A 350 -2.28 -20.85 -7.83
C PHE A 350 -1.38 -22.01 -7.43
N LEU A 351 -1.32 -22.32 -6.14
CA LEU A 351 -0.51 -23.43 -5.62
C LEU A 351 -1.02 -24.77 -6.13
N GLU A 352 -2.32 -24.98 -6.19
CA GLU A 352 -2.96 -26.21 -6.72
C GLU A 352 -2.62 -26.42 -8.20
N HIS A 353 -2.73 -25.39 -9.04
CA HIS A 353 -2.38 -25.49 -10.46
C HIS A 353 -0.90 -25.79 -10.67
N PHE A 354 -0.03 -25.15 -9.89
CA PHE A 354 1.40 -25.43 -9.93
C PHE A 354 1.72 -26.89 -9.52
N ILE A 355 1.15 -27.35 -8.40
CA ILE A 355 1.36 -28.74 -7.92
C ILE A 355 0.81 -29.76 -8.94
N THR A 356 -0.35 -29.50 -9.54
CA THR A 356 -0.93 -30.35 -10.56
C THR A 356 0.00 -30.46 -11.77
N HIS A 357 0.54 -29.35 -12.24
CA HIS A 357 1.54 -29.33 -13.30
C HIS A 357 2.80 -30.11 -12.90
N ARG A 358 3.31 -29.95 -11.68
CA ARG A 358 4.46 -30.73 -11.20
C ARG A 358 4.19 -32.22 -11.19
N ARG A 359 3.03 -32.66 -10.74
CA ARG A 359 2.64 -34.07 -10.76
C ARG A 359 2.63 -34.61 -12.19
N GLU A 360 2.09 -33.87 -13.13
CA GLU A 360 2.06 -34.27 -14.55
C GLU A 360 3.49 -34.39 -15.11
N VAL A 361 4.33 -33.40 -14.88
CA VAL A 361 5.76 -33.42 -15.30
C VAL A 361 6.50 -34.61 -14.73
N VAL A 362 6.33 -34.91 -13.43
CA VAL A 362 6.98 -36.07 -12.77
C VAL A 362 6.47 -37.38 -13.39
N VAL A 363 5.18 -37.54 -13.64
CA VAL A 363 4.62 -38.75 -14.28
C VAL A 363 5.17 -38.91 -15.70
N ARG A 364 5.20 -37.85 -16.51
CA ARG A 364 5.71 -37.90 -17.90
C ARG A 364 7.21 -38.21 -17.91
N ARG A 365 7.99 -37.57 -17.06
CA ARG A 365 9.41 -37.87 -16.87
C ARG A 365 9.64 -39.33 -16.48
N THR A 366 8.89 -39.81 -15.50
CA THR A 366 9.02 -41.19 -15.01
C THR A 366 8.69 -42.20 -16.10
N ARG A 367 7.68 -41.92 -16.95
CA ARG A 367 7.39 -42.77 -18.14
C ARG A 367 8.53 -42.78 -19.14
N TYR A 368 9.08 -41.61 -19.44
CA TYR A 368 10.21 -41.50 -20.35
C TYR A 368 11.42 -42.28 -19.81
N GLU A 369 11.77 -42.06 -18.55
CA GLU A 369 12.87 -42.74 -17.88
C GLU A 369 12.67 -44.27 -17.78
N LEU A 370 11.41 -44.70 -17.55
CA LEU A 370 11.07 -46.12 -17.56
C LEU A 370 11.26 -46.74 -18.95
N THR A 371 10.83 -46.06 -19.99
CA THR A 371 11.01 -46.54 -21.39
C THR A 371 12.51 -46.67 -21.68
N ARG A 372 13.34 -45.68 -21.33
CA ARG A 372 14.78 -45.71 -21.51
C ARG A 372 15.46 -46.76 -20.64
N ALA A 373 15.03 -46.94 -19.41
CA ALA A 373 15.58 -48.00 -18.53
C ALA A 373 15.25 -49.39 -19.06
N ARG A 374 14.05 -49.63 -19.57
CA ARG A 374 13.66 -50.91 -20.23
C ARG A 374 14.46 -51.18 -21.49
N GLU A 375 14.61 -50.17 -22.38
CA GLU A 375 15.49 -50.28 -23.56
C GLU A 375 16.93 -50.62 -23.17
N ARG A 376 17.47 -49.96 -22.13
CA ARG A 376 18.82 -50.24 -21.66
C ARG A 376 18.96 -51.63 -21.04
N GLY A 377 18.01 -52.05 -20.20
CA GLY A 377 17.96 -53.41 -19.63
C GLY A 377 17.94 -54.49 -20.69
N HIS A 378 17.11 -54.30 -21.72
CA HIS A 378 17.00 -55.19 -22.87
C HIS A 378 18.34 -55.34 -23.63
N VAL A 379 19.04 -54.21 -23.88
CA VAL A 379 20.38 -54.23 -24.49
C VAL A 379 21.39 -54.99 -23.63
N LEU A 380 21.37 -54.76 -22.29
CA LEU A 380 22.23 -55.45 -21.36
C LEU A 380 21.99 -56.98 -21.34
N GLU A 381 20.75 -57.46 -21.46
CA GLU A 381 20.42 -58.87 -21.61
C GLU A 381 21.07 -59.47 -22.87
N GLY A 382 20.95 -58.77 -24.02
CA GLY A 382 21.62 -59.19 -25.25
C GLY A 382 23.13 -59.25 -25.17
N LEU A 383 23.74 -58.29 -24.49
CA LEU A 383 25.18 -58.29 -24.22
C LEU A 383 25.61 -59.43 -23.28
N ALA A 384 24.79 -59.75 -22.27
CA ALA A 384 25.04 -60.94 -21.39
C ALA A 384 24.94 -62.27 -22.16
N VAL A 385 23.98 -62.39 -23.11
CA VAL A 385 23.93 -63.53 -24.06
C VAL A 385 25.21 -63.60 -24.84
N ALA A 386 25.68 -62.49 -25.38
CA ALA A 386 26.93 -62.44 -26.15
C ALA A 386 28.15 -62.87 -25.35
N LEU A 387 28.26 -62.40 -24.11
CA LEU A 387 29.38 -62.75 -23.22
C LEU A 387 29.34 -64.23 -22.80
N SER A 388 28.16 -64.82 -22.69
CA SER A 388 28.02 -66.27 -22.43
C SER A 388 28.35 -67.17 -23.62
N ASN A 389 28.32 -66.63 -24.85
CA ASN A 389 28.50 -67.38 -26.08
C ASN A 389 29.55 -66.73 -27.02
N VAL A 390 30.64 -66.23 -26.46
CA VAL A 390 31.65 -65.39 -27.16
C VAL A 390 32.19 -66.11 -28.40
N ASP A 391 32.67 -67.35 -28.25
CA ASP A 391 33.30 -68.05 -29.33
C ASP A 391 32.36 -68.37 -30.51
N GLU A 392 31.11 -68.72 -30.21
CA GLU A 392 30.08 -68.99 -31.23
C GLU A 392 29.65 -67.71 -31.94
N ILE A 393 29.52 -66.59 -31.26
CA ILE A 393 29.18 -65.33 -31.86
C ILE A 393 30.30 -64.79 -32.72
N ILE A 394 31.56 -64.87 -32.27
CA ILE A 394 32.72 -64.51 -33.12
C ILE A 394 32.80 -65.39 -34.38
N ALA A 395 32.62 -66.70 -34.25
CA ALA A 395 32.60 -67.57 -35.38
C ALA A 395 31.46 -67.24 -36.41
N LEU A 396 30.29 -66.98 -35.93
CA LEU A 396 29.12 -66.55 -36.73
C LEU A 396 29.38 -65.18 -37.44
N ILE A 397 29.91 -64.21 -36.76
CA ILE A 397 30.21 -62.89 -37.32
C ILE A 397 31.30 -62.98 -38.40
N LYS A 398 32.33 -63.81 -38.15
CA LYS A 398 33.41 -64.05 -39.14
C LYS A 398 32.94 -64.80 -40.38
N ALA A 399 31.92 -65.64 -40.27
CA ALA A 399 31.34 -66.39 -41.35
C ALA A 399 30.37 -65.58 -42.24
N ALA A 400 29.83 -64.50 -41.73
CA ALA A 400 28.88 -63.63 -42.39
C ALA A 400 29.54 -62.72 -43.45
N PRO A 401 29.00 -62.63 -44.68
CA PRO A 401 29.56 -61.80 -45.74
C PRO A 401 29.42 -60.28 -45.48
N THR A 402 28.34 -59.88 -44.78
CA THR A 402 28.08 -58.48 -44.45
C THR A 402 27.64 -58.34 -42.99
N PRO A 403 27.77 -57.14 -42.41
CA PRO A 403 27.19 -56.88 -41.09
C PRO A 403 25.70 -57.11 -40.96
N ALA A 404 24.94 -56.85 -42.02
CA ALA A 404 23.51 -57.10 -42.08
C ALA A 404 23.19 -58.63 -42.05
N ASP A 405 23.99 -59.44 -42.74
CA ASP A 405 23.86 -60.89 -42.70
C ASP A 405 24.20 -61.45 -41.36
N ALA A 406 25.25 -60.93 -40.71
CA ALA A 406 25.64 -61.29 -39.34
C ALA A 406 24.51 -60.96 -38.34
N LYS A 407 23.85 -59.77 -38.47
CA LYS A 407 22.73 -59.37 -37.67
C LYS A 407 21.53 -60.32 -37.80
N THR A 408 21.18 -60.67 -39.02
CA THR A 408 20.10 -61.60 -39.31
C THR A 408 20.40 -63.01 -38.78
N ALA A 409 21.62 -63.49 -38.91
CA ALA A 409 22.06 -64.79 -38.38
C ALA A 409 22.06 -64.83 -36.85
N LEU A 410 22.43 -63.76 -36.19
CA LEU A 410 22.33 -63.60 -34.71
C LEU A 410 20.90 -63.71 -34.22
N MET A 411 19.95 -63.04 -34.91
CA MET A 411 18.54 -63.05 -34.61
C MET A 411 17.83 -64.37 -34.91
N ALA A 412 18.26 -65.04 -35.94
CA ALA A 412 17.65 -66.32 -36.36
C ALA A 412 18.00 -67.51 -35.44
N ARG A 413 19.02 -67.33 -34.59
CA ARG A 413 19.50 -68.38 -33.68
C ARG A 413 18.96 -68.16 -32.27
N ARG A 414 18.61 -69.25 -31.60
CA ARG A 414 18.24 -69.27 -30.18
C ARG A 414 19.48 -69.53 -29.34
N TRP A 415 19.73 -68.64 -28.40
CA TRP A 415 20.96 -68.62 -27.57
C TRP A 415 20.68 -69.18 -26.18
N ARG A 416 21.63 -69.92 -25.59
CA ARG A 416 21.56 -70.36 -24.18
C ARG A 416 22.44 -69.48 -23.37
N SER A 417 21.93 -68.97 -22.22
CA SER A 417 22.71 -68.21 -21.27
C SER A 417 22.20 -68.45 -19.87
N ALA A 418 22.98 -69.15 -19.06
CA ALA A 418 22.68 -69.34 -17.64
C ALA A 418 22.72 -68.00 -16.88
N LEU A 419 23.60 -67.09 -17.34
CA LEU A 419 23.72 -65.75 -16.77
C LEU A 419 22.44 -64.95 -16.93
N VAL A 420 21.85 -64.97 -18.15
CA VAL A 420 20.60 -64.24 -18.42
C VAL A 420 19.45 -64.90 -17.70
N GLU A 421 19.38 -66.24 -17.64
CA GLU A 421 18.38 -66.96 -16.86
C GLU A 421 18.39 -66.56 -15.38
N ASP A 422 19.58 -66.39 -14.78
CA ASP A 422 19.72 -65.91 -13.40
C ASP A 422 19.39 -64.43 -13.24
N MET A 423 19.76 -63.61 -14.22
CA MET A 423 19.37 -62.17 -14.25
C MET A 423 17.84 -62.05 -14.31
N LEU A 424 17.15 -62.84 -15.12
CA LEU A 424 15.69 -62.78 -15.29
C LEU A 424 14.93 -63.35 -14.08
N LYS A 425 15.52 -64.35 -13.36
CA LYS A 425 14.91 -64.87 -12.12
C LYS A 425 14.89 -63.89 -10.98
N ARG A 426 15.88 -63.01 -10.93
CA ARG A 426 16.02 -61.95 -9.89
C ARG A 426 15.12 -60.78 -10.14
N ALA A 427 14.71 -60.53 -11.36
CA ALA A 427 13.83 -59.45 -11.75
C ALA A 427 12.40 -59.95 -12.06
N ALA A 428 11.41 -59.13 -11.78
CA ALA A 428 10.09 -59.33 -12.35
C ALA A 428 10.19 -59.15 -13.89
N ALA A 429 10.52 -60.18 -14.58
CA ALA A 429 10.97 -60.21 -16.00
C ALA A 429 9.96 -59.52 -16.95
N GLU A 430 8.66 -59.58 -16.66
CA GLU A 430 7.62 -58.89 -17.43
C GLU A 430 7.69 -57.37 -17.27
N ALA A 431 8.12 -56.89 -16.10
CA ALA A 431 8.24 -55.46 -15.85
C ALA A 431 9.42 -54.80 -16.59
N ALA A 432 10.46 -55.57 -16.90
CA ALA A 432 11.65 -55.09 -17.60
C ALA A 432 11.55 -55.11 -19.12
N ARG A 433 10.47 -55.69 -19.68
CA ARG A 433 10.29 -55.80 -21.12
C ARG A 433 10.01 -54.46 -21.74
N PRO A 434 10.72 -54.04 -22.82
CA PRO A 434 10.39 -52.85 -23.57
C PRO A 434 8.96 -52.87 -24.14
N ASP A 435 8.30 -51.70 -24.09
CA ASP A 435 6.97 -51.56 -24.66
C ASP A 435 7.01 -51.74 -26.17
N GLY A 436 6.11 -52.59 -26.70
CA GLY A 436 6.03 -52.91 -28.13
C GLY A 436 7.00 -53.94 -28.65
N LEU A 437 7.84 -54.56 -27.79
CA LEU A 437 8.73 -55.67 -28.18
C LEU A 437 7.86 -56.88 -28.55
N ALA A 438 8.04 -57.45 -29.77
CA ALA A 438 7.29 -58.60 -30.25
C ALA A 438 7.52 -59.84 -29.36
N PRO A 439 6.49 -60.68 -29.12
CA PRO A 439 6.56 -61.80 -28.16
C PRO A 439 7.64 -62.81 -28.47
N GLU A 440 8.05 -62.96 -29.68
CA GLU A 440 9.09 -63.88 -30.13
C GLU A 440 10.53 -63.52 -29.63
N PHE A 441 10.74 -62.27 -29.20
CA PHE A 441 12.08 -61.84 -28.70
C PHE A 441 12.17 -61.99 -27.18
N GLY A 442 13.39 -62.12 -26.68
CA GLY A 442 13.67 -62.35 -25.28
C GLY A 442 13.67 -63.84 -24.93
N TRP A 443 13.53 -64.10 -23.59
CA TRP A 443 13.56 -65.49 -23.09
C TRP A 443 12.28 -66.22 -23.38
N GLN A 444 12.41 -67.38 -24.04
CA GLN A 444 11.28 -68.23 -24.45
C GLN A 444 11.14 -69.41 -23.49
N THR A 445 10.18 -69.39 -22.60
CA THR A 445 9.98 -70.43 -21.55
C THR A 445 9.16 -71.63 -22.05
N GLY A 446 8.32 -71.46 -23.07
CA GLY A 446 7.43 -72.50 -23.64
C GLY A 446 8.04 -73.40 -24.71
N ALA A 447 9.27 -73.19 -25.15
CA ALA A 447 9.94 -73.91 -26.19
C ALA A 447 10.98 -74.88 -25.59
N SER A 448 11.07 -76.11 -26.15
CA SER A 448 12.12 -77.09 -25.73
C SER A 448 13.13 -77.20 -26.85
N PRO A 449 14.40 -76.82 -26.60
CA PRO A 449 14.96 -76.27 -25.38
C PRO A 449 14.64 -74.77 -25.17
N SER A 450 14.55 -74.34 -23.89
CA SER A 450 14.42 -72.88 -23.53
C SER A 450 15.69 -72.15 -23.99
N GLY A 451 15.49 -70.89 -24.41
CA GLY A 451 16.59 -70.05 -24.86
C GLY A 451 16.18 -68.65 -25.17
N TYR A 452 17.13 -67.76 -25.41
CA TYR A 452 16.96 -66.34 -25.66
C TYR A 452 17.00 -66.04 -27.16
N ASN A 453 15.97 -65.34 -27.65
CA ASN A 453 15.92 -64.84 -29.00
C ASN A 453 16.31 -63.35 -29.01
N LEU A 454 17.37 -62.99 -29.71
CA LEU A 454 17.88 -61.63 -29.80
C LEU A 454 16.97 -60.76 -30.70
N SER A 455 16.70 -59.54 -30.23
CA SER A 455 16.03 -58.52 -31.04
C SER A 455 17.02 -57.79 -31.98
N ASP A 456 16.48 -56.96 -32.84
CA ASP A 456 17.25 -56.16 -33.80
C ASP A 456 18.24 -55.22 -33.06
N ALA A 457 17.74 -54.53 -32.02
CA ALA A 457 18.54 -53.60 -31.19
C ALA A 457 19.66 -54.35 -30.44
N GLN A 458 19.39 -55.55 -29.92
CA GLN A 458 20.40 -56.34 -29.22
C GLN A 458 21.47 -56.89 -30.21
N ALA A 459 21.04 -57.37 -31.37
CA ALA A 459 21.99 -57.83 -32.41
C ALA A 459 22.87 -56.67 -32.90
N GLN A 460 22.34 -55.48 -33.03
CA GLN A 460 23.11 -54.29 -33.39
C GLN A 460 24.12 -53.94 -32.30
N ALA A 461 23.71 -53.94 -31.03
CA ALA A 461 24.58 -53.66 -29.88
C ALA A 461 25.73 -54.71 -29.76
N ILE A 462 25.49 -55.97 -30.11
CA ILE A 462 26.51 -57.05 -30.15
C ILE A 462 27.51 -56.78 -31.27
N LEU A 463 27.11 -56.37 -32.43
CA LEU A 463 28.01 -56.05 -33.54
C LEU A 463 28.87 -54.82 -33.31
N GLU A 464 28.37 -53.87 -32.50
CA GLU A 464 29.10 -52.65 -32.08
C GLU A 464 30.02 -52.89 -30.88
N LEU A 465 30.02 -54.12 -30.32
CA LEU A 465 30.77 -54.45 -29.11
C LEU A 465 32.27 -54.48 -29.39
N ARG A 466 33.03 -53.67 -28.71
CA ARG A 466 34.48 -53.62 -28.83
C ARG A 466 35.11 -54.88 -28.16
N LEU A 467 36.10 -55.46 -28.79
CA LEU A 467 36.82 -56.67 -28.30
C LEU A 467 37.34 -56.50 -26.84
N GLN A 468 37.66 -55.29 -26.42
CA GLN A 468 38.07 -54.98 -25.05
C GLN A 468 37.01 -55.28 -24.00
N ARG A 469 35.74 -55.34 -24.37
CA ARG A 469 34.60 -55.61 -23.46
C ARG A 469 34.27 -57.11 -23.32
N LEU A 470 35.05 -57.97 -23.90
CA LEU A 470 34.82 -59.43 -23.81
C LEU A 470 35.51 -60.10 -22.61
N THR A 471 36.08 -59.33 -21.67
CA THR A 471 36.79 -59.86 -20.51
C THR A 471 35.82 -60.20 -19.37
N GLY A 472 36.21 -61.09 -18.44
CA GLY A 472 35.39 -61.49 -17.27
C GLY A 472 35.08 -60.34 -16.31
N LEU A 473 35.92 -59.31 -16.28
CA LEU A 473 35.65 -58.07 -15.53
C LEU A 473 34.45 -57.34 -16.12
N GLU A 474 34.23 -57.36 -17.44
CA GLU A 474 33.11 -56.73 -18.09
C GLU A 474 31.80 -57.47 -17.87
N GLN A 475 31.81 -58.79 -17.70
CA GLN A 475 30.64 -59.58 -17.28
C GLN A 475 30.10 -59.07 -15.94
N ASN A 476 30.97 -58.87 -14.95
CA ASN A 476 30.57 -58.36 -13.64
C ASN A 476 30.01 -56.94 -13.72
N LYS A 477 30.54 -56.06 -14.58
CA LYS A 477 30.05 -54.74 -14.80
C LYS A 477 28.65 -54.75 -15.43
N ILE A 478 28.42 -55.57 -16.47
CA ILE A 478 27.13 -55.67 -17.12
C ILE A 478 26.09 -56.22 -16.15
N THR A 479 26.41 -57.21 -15.35
CA THR A 479 25.52 -57.77 -14.32
C THR A 479 25.21 -56.70 -13.23
N GLY A 480 26.24 -55.92 -12.82
CA GLY A 480 26.06 -54.82 -11.87
C GLY A 480 25.14 -53.70 -12.41
N GLU A 481 25.43 -53.26 -13.66
CA GLU A 481 24.62 -52.24 -14.34
C GLU A 481 23.16 -52.72 -14.57
N TYR A 482 22.99 -54.00 -14.95
CA TYR A 482 21.63 -54.55 -15.10
C TYR A 482 20.86 -54.52 -13.79
N LYS A 483 21.50 -54.87 -12.67
CA LYS A 483 20.87 -54.82 -11.35
C LYS A 483 20.44 -53.39 -11.02
N GLU A 484 21.31 -52.40 -11.23
CA GLU A 484 21.00 -50.98 -11.01
C GLU A 484 19.81 -50.53 -11.88
N VAL A 485 19.79 -50.89 -13.16
CA VAL A 485 18.69 -50.57 -14.08
C VAL A 485 17.39 -51.26 -13.63
N MET A 486 17.45 -52.48 -13.11
CA MET A 486 16.25 -53.18 -12.61
C MET A 486 15.74 -52.53 -11.32
N ASP A 487 16.59 -52.16 -10.39
CA ASP A 487 16.21 -51.43 -9.19
C ASP A 487 15.56 -50.09 -9.55
N GLN A 488 16.09 -49.42 -10.59
CA GLN A 488 15.52 -48.19 -11.12
C GLN A 488 14.12 -48.43 -11.77
N ILE A 489 13.96 -49.51 -12.56
CA ILE A 489 12.66 -49.88 -13.18
C ILE A 489 11.61 -50.13 -12.10
N VAL A 490 11.98 -50.84 -11.03
CA VAL A 490 11.06 -51.11 -9.91
C VAL A 490 10.65 -49.84 -9.20
N ASP A 491 11.57 -48.91 -8.92
CA ASP A 491 11.23 -47.60 -8.31
C ASP A 491 10.36 -46.74 -9.23
N LEU A 492 10.68 -46.67 -10.53
CA LEU A 492 9.87 -45.93 -11.51
C LEU A 492 8.45 -46.50 -11.64
N LEU A 493 8.31 -47.83 -11.62
CA LEU A 493 6.98 -48.46 -11.61
C LEU A 493 6.19 -48.18 -10.33
N ASP A 494 6.88 -48.20 -9.16
CA ASP A 494 6.23 -47.85 -7.90
C ASP A 494 5.75 -46.42 -7.89
N ILE A 495 6.53 -45.46 -8.45
CA ILE A 495 6.13 -44.06 -8.61
C ILE A 495 4.87 -43.96 -9.49
N LEU A 496 4.84 -44.68 -10.62
CA LEU A 496 3.68 -44.65 -11.55
C LEU A 496 2.44 -45.33 -10.97
N ALA A 497 2.61 -46.38 -10.17
CA ALA A 497 1.50 -47.13 -9.59
C ALA A 497 0.81 -46.41 -8.42
N LYS A 498 1.53 -45.54 -7.70
CA LYS A 498 1.07 -44.93 -6.44
C LYS A 498 1.08 -43.40 -6.51
N PRO A 499 -0.08 -42.70 -6.59
CA PRO A 499 -0.13 -41.24 -6.56
C PRO A 499 0.58 -40.62 -5.36
N ALA A 500 0.59 -41.29 -4.21
CA ALA A 500 1.32 -40.83 -3.00
C ALA A 500 2.83 -40.75 -3.24
N ARG A 501 3.42 -41.68 -4.03
CA ARG A 501 4.84 -41.65 -4.38
C ARG A 501 5.16 -40.46 -5.27
N VAL A 502 4.31 -40.14 -6.24
CA VAL A 502 4.43 -38.92 -7.05
C VAL A 502 4.46 -37.67 -6.16
N THR A 503 3.54 -37.61 -5.17
CA THR A 503 3.48 -36.50 -4.20
C THR A 503 4.78 -36.42 -3.37
N THR A 504 5.31 -37.56 -2.94
CA THR A 504 6.60 -37.61 -2.20
C THR A 504 7.76 -37.08 -3.05
N VAL A 505 7.84 -37.45 -4.33
CA VAL A 505 8.88 -36.99 -5.27
C VAL A 505 8.75 -35.46 -5.47
N VAL A 506 7.55 -34.96 -5.72
CA VAL A 506 7.30 -33.51 -5.84
C VAL A 506 7.71 -32.77 -4.57
N GLY A 507 7.35 -33.29 -3.40
CA GLY A 507 7.71 -32.67 -2.11
C GLY A 507 9.23 -32.65 -1.89
N ALA A 508 9.94 -33.72 -2.20
CA ALA A 508 11.41 -33.78 -2.09
C ALA A 508 12.10 -32.80 -3.04
N GLU A 509 11.62 -32.68 -4.28
CA GLU A 509 12.15 -31.70 -5.24
C GLU A 509 11.92 -30.27 -4.76
N LEU A 510 10.74 -29.94 -4.28
CA LEU A 510 10.42 -28.61 -3.73
C LEU A 510 11.29 -28.28 -2.50
N ALA A 511 11.47 -29.23 -1.59
CA ALA A 511 12.36 -29.04 -0.44
C ALA A 511 13.80 -28.76 -0.88
N SER A 512 14.31 -29.51 -1.88
CA SER A 512 15.64 -29.28 -2.44
C SER A 512 15.77 -27.89 -3.09
N ILE A 513 14.73 -27.41 -3.76
CA ILE A 513 14.69 -26.04 -4.34
C ILE A 513 14.74 -24.99 -3.24
N ARG A 514 13.96 -25.14 -2.17
CA ARG A 514 13.98 -24.24 -1.02
C ARG A 514 15.37 -24.17 -0.40
N ASP A 515 16.00 -25.32 -0.20
CA ASP A 515 17.31 -25.40 0.46
C ASP A 515 18.45 -24.85 -0.44
N ALA A 516 18.30 -24.93 -1.77
CA ALA A 516 19.32 -24.48 -2.72
C ALA A 516 19.21 -22.99 -3.10
N PHE A 517 18.01 -22.42 -3.11
CA PHE A 517 17.69 -21.06 -3.62
C PHE A 517 16.92 -20.18 -2.64
N GLY A 518 16.50 -20.72 -1.50
CA GLY A 518 15.79 -19.96 -0.47
C GLY A 518 16.65 -18.86 0.12
N ASP A 519 16.04 -17.70 0.32
CA ASP A 519 16.66 -16.53 0.94
C ASP A 519 15.72 -15.88 1.96
N GLN A 520 16.23 -14.86 2.66
CA GLN A 520 15.44 -14.09 3.60
C GLN A 520 14.50 -13.12 2.87
N ARG A 521 13.38 -12.82 3.50
CA ARG A 521 12.45 -11.80 3.07
C ARG A 521 13.14 -10.43 3.01
N ARG A 522 12.90 -9.69 1.94
CA ARG A 522 13.39 -8.31 1.76
C ARG A 522 12.41 -7.28 2.31
N SER A 523 11.12 -7.41 1.98
CA SER A 523 10.09 -6.48 2.43
C SER A 523 9.70 -6.73 3.89
N GLU A 524 9.75 -5.69 4.71
CA GLU A 524 9.26 -5.72 6.10
C GLU A 524 7.73 -5.65 6.13
N ILE A 525 7.11 -6.30 7.12
CA ILE A 525 5.65 -6.31 7.28
C ILE A 525 5.27 -5.61 8.58
N VAL A 526 4.51 -4.54 8.49
CA VAL A 526 3.87 -3.86 9.61
C VAL A 526 2.39 -4.22 9.62
N ALA A 527 1.99 -5.14 10.50
CA ALA A 527 0.67 -5.75 10.49
C ALA A 527 -0.47 -4.75 10.76
N HIS A 528 -0.26 -3.78 11.63
CA HIS A 528 -1.25 -2.77 11.99
C HIS A 528 -0.90 -1.46 11.27
N GLY A 529 -1.39 -1.33 10.05
CA GLY A 529 -1.47 -0.06 9.36
C GLY A 529 -2.62 0.76 9.95
N VAL A 530 -2.47 1.29 11.15
CA VAL A 530 -3.30 2.43 11.55
C VAL A 530 -2.87 3.55 10.63
N ASP A 531 -3.77 4.03 9.78
CA ASP A 531 -3.59 5.33 9.15
C ASP A 531 -3.38 6.31 10.30
N LEU A 532 -2.11 6.66 10.53
CA LEU A 532 -1.76 7.68 11.51
C LEU A 532 -2.57 8.91 11.12
N SER A 533 -3.56 9.24 11.95
CA SER A 533 -4.30 10.47 11.76
C SER A 533 -3.27 11.62 11.87
N ILE A 534 -3.51 12.73 11.20
CA ILE A 534 -2.65 13.91 11.30
C ILE A 534 -2.42 14.28 12.78
N GLU A 535 -3.36 13.90 13.64
CA GLU A 535 -3.32 14.12 15.09
C GLU A 535 -2.24 13.33 15.80
N ASP A 536 -1.99 12.08 15.41
CA ASP A 536 -0.98 11.22 16.04
C ASP A 536 0.47 11.68 15.77
N LEU A 537 0.63 12.67 14.90
CA LEU A 537 1.91 13.14 14.38
C LEU A 537 2.24 14.57 14.76
N ILE A 538 1.29 15.26 15.39
CA ILE A 538 1.49 16.60 15.96
C ILE A 538 1.79 16.42 17.44
N ALA A 539 2.98 16.84 17.88
CA ALA A 539 3.30 16.83 19.29
C ALA A 539 2.23 17.59 20.07
N PRO A 540 1.70 17.04 21.18
CA PRO A 540 0.80 17.79 22.06
C PRO A 540 1.58 18.93 22.71
N GLU A 541 1.33 20.16 22.23
CA GLU A 541 1.94 21.39 22.73
C GLU A 541 0.85 22.41 23.05
N ASP A 542 1.05 23.14 24.17
CA ASP A 542 0.13 24.20 24.53
C ASP A 542 0.41 25.45 23.71
N MET A 543 -0.61 25.94 23.04
CA MET A 543 -0.58 27.08 22.15
C MET A 543 -1.38 28.25 22.71
N VAL A 544 -0.86 29.46 22.59
CA VAL A 544 -1.62 30.69 22.80
C VAL A 544 -2.33 31.01 21.49
N VAL A 545 -3.66 30.89 21.46
CA VAL A 545 -4.50 31.24 20.32
C VAL A 545 -5.06 32.63 20.52
N THR A 546 -4.91 33.48 19.51
CA THR A 546 -5.45 34.86 19.52
C THR A 546 -6.36 35.10 18.36
N LEU A 547 -7.49 35.74 18.61
CA LEU A 547 -8.39 36.28 17.60
C LEU A 547 -8.50 37.79 17.79
N SER A 548 -8.25 38.54 16.73
CA SER A 548 -8.43 39.99 16.75
C SER A 548 -9.86 40.38 16.42
N HIS A 549 -10.27 41.61 16.79
CA HIS A 549 -11.57 42.20 16.45
C HIS A 549 -11.82 42.26 14.94
N GLY A 550 -10.76 42.46 14.15
CA GLY A 550 -10.80 42.38 12.70
C GLY A 550 -10.95 40.96 12.13
N GLY A 551 -11.09 39.96 13.00
CA GLY A 551 -11.30 38.55 12.62
C GLY A 551 -10.03 37.80 12.19
N TYR A 552 -8.84 38.25 12.57
CA TYR A 552 -7.57 37.56 12.28
C TYR A 552 -7.20 36.62 13.44
N MET A 553 -6.94 35.37 13.10
CA MET A 553 -6.60 34.29 14.03
C MET A 553 -5.18 33.79 13.80
N LYS A 554 -4.47 33.51 14.90
CA LYS A 554 -3.15 32.86 14.91
C LYS A 554 -2.94 32.08 16.18
N ALA A 555 -1.98 31.15 16.12
CA ALA A 555 -1.50 30.38 17.27
C ALA A 555 0.01 30.54 17.43
N GLN A 556 0.49 30.48 18.68
CA GLN A 556 1.91 30.56 19.02
C GLN A 556 2.19 29.59 20.17
N PRO A 557 3.35 28.89 20.18
CA PRO A 557 3.74 28.08 21.33
C PRO A 557 3.83 28.90 22.61
N VAL A 558 3.29 28.40 23.73
CA VAL A 558 3.38 29.03 25.04
C VAL A 558 4.84 29.24 25.44
N ALA A 559 5.76 28.38 25.03
CA ALA A 559 7.19 28.48 25.31
C ALA A 559 7.85 29.79 24.77
N GLU A 560 7.27 30.41 23.74
CA GLU A 560 7.72 31.73 23.23
C GLU A 560 7.37 32.89 24.16
N TYR A 561 6.43 32.69 25.10
CA TYR A 561 6.03 33.64 26.13
C TYR A 561 6.84 33.39 27.40
N ARG A 562 8.13 33.76 27.41
CA ARG A 562 8.95 33.67 28.61
C ARG A 562 8.43 34.59 29.71
N ALA A 563 8.24 34.04 30.92
CA ALA A 563 7.89 34.80 32.09
C ALA A 563 8.89 35.94 32.33
N GLN A 564 8.41 37.19 32.42
CA GLN A 564 9.22 38.34 32.80
C GLN A 564 9.09 38.57 34.31
N ARG A 565 10.21 38.97 34.96
CA ARG A 565 10.18 39.38 36.37
C ARG A 565 9.31 40.64 36.56
N ARG A 566 8.69 40.79 37.73
CA ARG A 566 7.91 41.97 38.13
C ARG A 566 8.63 43.27 37.76
N GLY A 567 7.95 44.18 37.02
CA GLY A 567 8.50 45.47 36.56
C GLY A 567 9.00 45.53 35.11
N GLY A 568 8.88 44.44 34.33
CA GLY A 568 9.16 44.47 32.89
C GLY A 568 8.04 45.14 32.08
N ARG A 569 8.39 45.87 31.01
CA ARG A 569 7.39 46.31 30.00
C ARG A 569 6.79 45.07 29.33
N GLY A 570 5.46 44.93 29.35
CA GLY A 570 4.72 43.89 28.64
C GLY A 570 5.18 43.81 27.17
N LYS A 571 5.18 42.61 26.58
CA LYS A 571 5.49 42.42 25.17
C LYS A 571 4.17 42.37 24.39
N GLN A 572 4.12 43.04 23.28
CA GLN A 572 2.98 43.04 22.38
C GLN A 572 2.70 41.63 21.83
N ALA A 573 1.49 41.13 22.01
CA ALA A 573 1.13 39.76 21.64
C ALA A 573 0.91 39.60 20.13
N THR A 574 0.64 40.68 19.39
CA THR A 574 0.46 40.66 17.93
C THR A 574 0.68 42.01 17.30
N GLY A 575 1.13 42.09 16.06
CA GLY A 575 1.14 43.29 15.22
C GLY A 575 -0.25 43.49 14.62
N THR A 576 -1.06 44.30 15.25
CA THR A 576 -2.37 44.74 14.71
C THR A 576 -2.20 46.00 13.86
N LYS A 577 -3.18 46.32 13.00
CA LYS A 577 -3.32 47.66 12.45
C LYS A 577 -3.60 48.63 13.58
N GLU A 578 -3.37 49.92 13.37
CA GLU A 578 -3.63 50.96 14.41
C GLU A 578 -5.03 50.89 14.98
N ASP A 579 -5.99 50.28 14.26
CA ASP A 579 -7.42 50.15 14.60
C ASP A 579 -7.86 48.71 14.95
N ASP A 580 -6.98 47.75 15.19
CA ASP A 580 -7.34 46.36 15.51
C ASP A 580 -6.75 45.96 16.87
N PHE A 581 -7.44 45.12 17.64
CA PHE A 581 -7.01 44.63 18.96
C PHE A 581 -7.38 43.16 19.15
N ILE A 582 -6.83 42.51 20.16
CA ILE A 582 -7.14 41.10 20.47
C ILE A 582 -8.46 41.05 21.24
N ASP A 583 -9.44 40.39 20.62
CA ASP A 583 -10.77 40.19 21.17
C ASP A 583 -10.83 38.93 22.06
N HIS A 584 -10.19 37.85 21.59
CA HIS A 584 -10.10 36.60 22.31
C HIS A 584 -8.66 36.12 22.40
N LEU A 585 -8.24 35.71 23.59
CA LEU A 585 -6.96 35.05 23.86
C LEU A 585 -7.22 33.87 24.81
N PHE A 586 -6.78 32.68 24.43
CA PHE A 586 -6.86 31.50 25.29
C PHE A 586 -5.70 30.56 25.03
N ILE A 587 -5.42 29.69 25.99
CA ILE A 587 -4.46 28.60 25.85
C ILE A 587 -5.23 27.34 25.56
N ALA A 588 -4.80 26.60 24.50
CA ALA A 588 -5.35 25.34 24.12
C ALA A 588 -4.26 24.43 23.57
N ASN A 589 -4.38 23.12 23.78
CA ASN A 589 -3.44 22.16 23.22
C ASN A 589 -3.61 22.04 21.71
N THR A 590 -2.53 21.75 21.00
CA THR A 590 -2.56 21.54 19.55
C THR A 590 -3.68 20.59 19.08
N HIS A 591 -4.01 19.58 19.89
CA HIS A 591 -5.04 18.57 19.61
C HIS A 591 -6.46 18.98 20.01
N ASP A 592 -6.62 20.10 20.74
CA ASP A 592 -7.93 20.56 21.19
C ASP A 592 -8.78 21.05 19.99
N TYR A 593 -10.09 21.00 20.17
CA TYR A 593 -11.03 21.64 19.26
C TYR A 593 -11.31 23.08 19.68
N ILE A 594 -11.54 23.91 18.70
CA ILE A 594 -12.08 25.24 18.85
C ILE A 594 -13.48 25.23 18.27
N LEU A 595 -14.49 25.42 19.11
CA LEU A 595 -15.88 25.59 18.65
C LEU A 595 -16.10 27.07 18.35
N CYS A 596 -16.36 27.38 17.08
CA CYS A 596 -16.62 28.74 16.62
C CYS A 596 -18.13 28.90 16.40
N PHE A 597 -18.79 29.64 17.30
CA PHE A 597 -20.21 29.92 17.24
C PHE A 597 -20.50 31.21 16.44
N SER A 598 -21.42 31.15 15.50
CA SER A 598 -21.78 32.28 14.66
C SER A 598 -23.03 32.98 15.14
N ASN A 599 -23.19 34.24 14.75
CA ASN A 599 -24.38 35.05 15.01
C ASN A 599 -25.69 34.44 14.40
N ARG A 600 -25.54 33.49 13.45
CA ARG A 600 -26.67 32.75 12.86
C ARG A 600 -26.98 31.43 13.62
N GLY A 601 -26.47 31.25 14.84
CA GLY A 601 -26.74 30.09 15.66
C GLY A 601 -26.09 28.79 15.14
N ARG A 602 -25.07 28.89 14.30
CA ARG A 602 -24.29 27.75 13.82
C ARG A 602 -23.00 27.60 14.60
N VAL A 603 -22.46 26.38 14.61
CA VAL A 603 -21.15 26.11 15.19
C VAL A 603 -20.27 25.40 14.14
N TYR A 604 -19.02 25.82 14.09
CA TYR A 604 -17.97 25.25 13.27
C TYR A 604 -16.85 24.72 14.16
N TRP A 605 -16.19 23.69 13.71
CA TRP A 605 -15.04 23.10 14.41
C TRP A 605 -13.75 23.50 13.71
N LEU A 606 -12.79 23.89 14.49
CA LEU A 606 -11.43 24.15 14.05
C LEU A 606 -10.47 23.44 15.03
N LYS A 607 -9.55 22.65 14.51
CA LYS A 607 -8.47 22.11 15.35
C LYS A 607 -7.41 23.17 15.57
N VAL A 608 -6.83 23.24 16.77
CA VAL A 608 -5.79 24.22 17.11
C VAL A 608 -4.61 24.13 16.14
N TYR A 609 -4.20 22.92 15.73
CA TYR A 609 -3.12 22.73 14.76
C TYR A 609 -3.44 23.26 13.34
N ASN A 610 -4.69 23.50 13.01
CA ASN A 610 -5.12 24.14 11.74
C ASN A 610 -5.08 25.67 11.81
N VAL A 611 -4.90 26.23 12.99
CA VAL A 611 -4.73 27.67 13.15
C VAL A 611 -3.32 28.05 12.69
N PRO A 612 -3.17 29.03 11.80
CA PRO A 612 -1.87 29.41 11.29
C PRO A 612 -0.92 29.84 12.43
N GLN A 613 0.24 29.19 12.47
CA GLN A 613 1.29 29.64 13.37
C GLN A 613 1.90 30.93 12.84
N GLY A 614 2.16 31.86 13.73
CA GLY A 614 2.73 33.15 13.37
C GLY A 614 3.52 33.78 14.51
N GLY A 615 4.67 34.36 14.21
CA GLY A 615 5.44 35.08 15.19
C GLY A 615 4.64 36.25 15.78
N ARG A 616 5.16 36.85 16.87
CA ARG A 616 4.52 37.92 17.66
C ARG A 616 4.03 39.11 16.82
N VAL A 617 4.74 39.43 15.75
CA VAL A 617 4.45 40.60 14.89
C VAL A 617 3.48 40.22 13.72
N SER A 618 3.21 38.95 13.48
CA SER A 618 2.34 38.53 12.39
C SER A 618 0.87 38.77 12.74
N ARG A 619 0.06 39.08 11.73
CA ARG A 619 -1.40 39.31 11.88
C ARG A 619 -2.20 38.01 11.98
N GLY A 620 -1.66 36.90 11.51
CA GLY A 620 -2.42 35.67 11.33
C GLY A 620 -3.23 35.66 10.02
N LYS A 621 -4.25 34.79 9.95
CA LYS A 621 -5.16 34.68 8.80
C LYS A 621 -6.60 35.03 9.20
N PRO A 622 -7.41 35.62 8.29
CA PRO A 622 -8.81 35.85 8.55
C PRO A 622 -9.54 34.54 8.87
N ILE A 623 -10.40 34.55 9.90
CA ILE A 623 -11.17 33.36 10.32
C ILE A 623 -12.08 32.81 9.22
N VAL A 624 -12.55 33.67 8.32
CA VAL A 624 -13.34 33.30 7.14
C VAL A 624 -12.59 32.37 6.17
N ASN A 625 -11.26 32.33 6.24
CA ASN A 625 -10.41 31.42 5.47
C ASN A 625 -10.15 30.09 6.21
N LEU A 626 -10.51 29.99 7.47
CA LEU A 626 -10.30 28.81 8.31
C LEU A 626 -11.59 28.01 8.50
N VAL A 627 -12.75 28.67 8.49
CA VAL A 627 -14.07 28.04 8.60
C VAL A 627 -15.00 28.57 7.49
N PRO A 628 -15.86 27.70 6.90
CA PRO A 628 -16.72 28.05 5.75
C PRO A 628 -17.94 28.85 6.19
N LEU A 629 -17.74 30.12 6.57
CA LEU A 629 -18.82 31.03 6.95
C LEU A 629 -19.72 31.39 5.75
N LEU A 630 -21.00 31.54 6.02
CA LEU A 630 -21.96 32.05 5.03
C LEU A 630 -21.83 33.58 4.85
N GLU A 631 -22.39 34.10 3.80
CA GLU A 631 -22.37 35.55 3.54
C GLU A 631 -23.00 36.34 4.70
N HIS A 632 -22.33 37.36 5.19
CA HIS A 632 -22.73 38.19 6.36
C HIS A 632 -22.77 37.41 7.70
N GLU A 633 -22.21 36.19 7.78
CA GLU A 633 -22.07 35.45 9.02
C GLU A 633 -20.82 35.91 9.75
N LYS A 634 -20.92 36.10 11.07
CA LYS A 634 -19.78 36.49 11.94
C LYS A 634 -19.68 35.54 13.10
N ILE A 635 -18.47 35.28 13.55
CA ILE A 635 -18.21 34.51 14.77
C ILE A 635 -18.52 35.41 15.97
N THR A 636 -19.29 34.89 16.91
CA THR A 636 -19.79 35.61 18.10
C THR A 636 -19.13 35.07 19.38
N ALA A 637 -18.74 33.78 19.39
CA ALA A 637 -18.08 33.18 20.52
C ALA A 637 -17.13 32.07 20.07
N ILE A 638 -16.04 31.87 20.80
CA ILE A 638 -15.04 30.85 20.56
C ILE A 638 -14.80 30.12 21.86
N LEU A 639 -14.95 28.79 21.82
CA LEU A 639 -14.79 27.95 22.99
C LEU A 639 -13.72 26.88 22.74
N PRO A 640 -12.61 26.87 23.46
CA PRO A 640 -11.65 25.76 23.42
C PRO A 640 -12.25 24.55 24.13
N VAL A 641 -12.17 23.38 23.50
CA VAL A 641 -12.71 22.11 24.00
C VAL A 641 -11.67 21.02 23.89
N LYS A 642 -11.28 20.46 25.03
CA LYS A 642 -10.35 19.35 25.10
C LYS A 642 -11.05 18.02 24.84
N GLU A 643 -12.18 17.78 25.51
CA GLU A 643 -12.97 16.55 25.43
C GLU A 643 -14.45 16.87 25.42
N PHE A 644 -15.23 16.09 24.66
CA PHE A 644 -16.67 16.23 24.58
C PHE A 644 -17.36 15.33 25.61
N VAL A 645 -17.47 15.84 26.84
CA VAL A 645 -18.03 15.14 27.99
C VAL A 645 -19.48 15.52 28.25
N ASP A 646 -20.26 14.65 28.90
CA ASP A 646 -21.70 14.86 29.18
C ASP A 646 -21.96 15.76 30.38
N ASP A 647 -21.00 15.96 31.26
CA ASP A 647 -21.08 16.78 32.47
C ASP A 647 -20.71 18.26 32.25
N ARG A 648 -20.43 18.63 31.02
CA ARG A 648 -20.19 20.03 30.57
C ARG A 648 -21.27 20.43 29.59
N PHE A 649 -21.57 21.72 29.55
CA PHE A 649 -22.62 22.29 28.74
C PHE A 649 -22.13 23.52 27.98
N VAL A 650 -22.72 23.73 26.81
CA VAL A 650 -22.66 25.02 26.10
C VAL A 650 -23.94 25.80 26.43
N PHE A 651 -23.76 26.90 27.14
CA PHE A 651 -24.85 27.83 27.43
C PHE A 651 -24.83 28.95 26.40
N MET A 652 -25.98 29.20 25.77
CA MET A 652 -26.16 30.13 24.65
C MET A 652 -27.26 31.12 24.95
N ALA A 653 -27.12 32.37 24.47
CA ALA A 653 -28.16 33.40 24.58
C ALA A 653 -28.35 34.14 23.25
N THR A 654 -29.58 34.51 22.95
CA THR A 654 -29.95 35.26 21.75
C THR A 654 -30.33 36.70 22.03
N ALA A 655 -30.34 37.55 21.01
CA ALA A 655 -30.68 38.96 21.11
C ALA A 655 -32.12 39.18 21.55
N HIS A 656 -33.04 38.28 21.24
CA HIS A 656 -34.43 38.33 21.69
C HIS A 656 -34.66 37.79 23.12
N GLY A 657 -33.58 37.37 23.80
CA GLY A 657 -33.61 36.96 25.19
C GLY A 657 -33.94 35.49 25.41
N THR A 658 -33.81 34.66 24.39
CA THR A 658 -33.90 33.22 24.50
C THR A 658 -32.56 32.69 24.98
N VAL A 659 -32.60 31.71 25.88
CA VAL A 659 -31.40 30.97 26.37
C VAL A 659 -31.55 29.49 26.16
N LYS A 660 -30.41 28.83 25.99
CA LYS A 660 -30.36 27.39 25.76
C LYS A 660 -29.14 26.80 26.40
N LYS A 661 -29.30 25.63 27.01
CA LYS A 661 -28.21 24.82 27.54
C LYS A 661 -28.16 23.49 26.79
N THR A 662 -27.03 23.17 26.17
CA THR A 662 -26.86 21.95 25.39
C THR A 662 -25.65 21.17 25.91
N PRO A 663 -25.76 19.85 26.18
CA PRO A 663 -24.61 19.04 26.57
C PRO A 663 -23.47 19.15 25.53
N LEU A 664 -22.25 19.24 26.03
CA LEU A 664 -21.07 19.39 25.17
C LEU A 664 -20.88 18.19 24.22
N SER A 665 -21.24 17.00 24.65
CA SER A 665 -21.22 15.76 23.86
C SER A 665 -22.05 15.83 22.58
N GLU A 666 -23.12 16.65 22.54
CA GLU A 666 -23.92 16.89 21.33
C GLU A 666 -23.12 17.53 20.18
N PHE A 667 -21.97 18.10 20.48
CA PHE A 667 -21.05 18.70 19.54
C PHE A 667 -19.85 17.78 19.16
N SER A 668 -19.85 16.52 19.57
CA SER A 668 -18.75 15.57 19.35
C SER A 668 -18.57 15.11 17.89
N ARG A 669 -19.54 15.40 17.00
CA ARG A 669 -19.51 14.96 15.60
C ARG A 669 -19.32 16.14 14.65
N PRO A 670 -18.07 16.53 14.34
CA PRO A 670 -17.79 17.64 13.46
C PRO A 670 -18.28 17.39 12.03
N ARG A 671 -18.80 18.46 11.41
CA ARG A 671 -19.15 18.48 10.00
C ARG A 671 -18.50 19.68 9.31
N PRO A 672 -17.90 19.50 8.11
CA PRO A 672 -17.22 20.60 7.42
C PRO A 672 -18.12 21.83 7.17
N SER A 673 -19.41 21.63 6.91
CA SER A 673 -20.38 22.72 6.68
C SER A 673 -20.91 23.41 7.94
N GLY A 674 -20.40 23.01 9.13
CA GLY A 674 -20.99 23.41 10.40
C GLY A 674 -22.36 22.77 10.66
N ILE A 675 -22.86 22.93 11.88
CA ILE A 675 -24.19 22.46 12.29
C ILE A 675 -24.96 23.57 13.00
N ILE A 676 -26.26 23.43 13.09
CA ILE A 676 -27.11 24.29 13.91
C ILE A 676 -26.87 23.98 15.40
N ALA A 677 -26.49 24.99 16.18
CA ALA A 677 -26.30 24.91 17.63
C ALA A 677 -27.55 25.39 18.37
N VAL A 678 -28.19 26.39 17.83
CA VAL A 678 -29.49 26.92 18.30
C VAL A 678 -30.32 27.31 17.10
N ASP A 679 -31.61 26.97 17.12
CA ASP A 679 -32.58 27.38 16.13
C ASP A 679 -33.09 28.77 16.49
N LEU A 680 -32.92 29.74 15.59
CA LEU A 680 -33.20 31.16 15.81
C LEU A 680 -34.49 31.57 15.14
N ASP A 681 -35.27 32.40 15.81
CA ASP A 681 -36.42 33.09 15.21
C ASP A 681 -35.96 34.10 14.16
N ASP A 682 -36.88 34.47 13.23
CA ASP A 682 -36.59 35.47 12.22
C ASP A 682 -36.19 36.81 12.84
N GLY A 683 -35.02 37.30 12.43
CA GLY A 683 -34.46 38.55 12.93
C GLY A 683 -33.74 38.43 14.30
N ASP A 684 -33.67 37.24 14.89
CA ASP A 684 -32.88 37.00 16.07
C ASP A 684 -31.43 36.61 15.74
N PHE A 685 -30.52 36.81 16.68
CA PHE A 685 -29.10 36.53 16.54
C PHE A 685 -28.56 35.91 17.81
N LEU A 686 -27.62 34.95 17.68
CA LEU A 686 -26.82 34.47 18.81
C LEU A 686 -25.91 35.62 19.25
N ILE A 687 -25.94 35.96 20.53
CA ILE A 687 -25.10 37.04 21.07
C ILE A 687 -23.90 36.49 21.86
N GLY A 688 -23.96 35.28 22.36
CA GLY A 688 -22.88 34.67 23.10
C GLY A 688 -23.11 33.18 23.37
N ALA A 689 -21.98 32.45 23.55
CA ALA A 689 -21.92 31.09 24.01
C ALA A 689 -20.81 30.96 25.06
N ALA A 690 -21.04 30.17 26.08
CA ALA A 690 -20.08 29.91 27.13
C ALA A 690 -20.06 28.44 27.52
N LEU A 691 -18.90 27.92 27.91
CA LEU A 691 -18.75 26.58 28.45
C LEU A 691 -19.04 26.61 29.94
N THR A 692 -19.90 25.74 30.44
CA THR A 692 -20.33 25.68 31.83
C THR A 692 -20.31 24.27 32.40
N ASP A 693 -20.35 24.16 33.74
CA ASP A 693 -20.44 22.85 34.45
C ASP A 693 -21.85 22.56 35.00
N GLY A 694 -22.83 23.39 34.64
CA GLY A 694 -24.20 23.27 35.09
C GLY A 694 -24.54 23.89 36.45
N LYS A 695 -23.58 24.56 37.10
CA LYS A 695 -23.72 25.05 38.47
C LYS A 695 -23.51 26.57 38.63
N HIS A 696 -23.27 27.28 37.57
CA HIS A 696 -22.97 28.71 37.59
C HIS A 696 -24.24 29.58 37.55
N ASP A 697 -24.08 30.84 37.93
CA ASP A 697 -25.09 31.85 37.70
C ASP A 697 -24.92 32.47 36.31
N VAL A 698 -26.04 32.60 35.63
CA VAL A 698 -26.07 33.28 34.35
C VAL A 698 -26.74 34.66 34.50
N MET A 699 -26.09 35.66 33.88
CA MET A 699 -26.63 37.02 33.84
C MET A 699 -26.85 37.49 32.42
N LEU A 700 -27.99 38.05 32.16
CA LEU A 700 -28.34 38.65 30.86
C LEU A 700 -28.58 40.15 31.05
N PHE A 701 -27.98 40.97 30.18
CA PHE A 701 -28.11 42.42 30.16
C PHE A 701 -28.82 42.88 28.92
N SER A 702 -29.78 43.77 29.11
CA SER A 702 -30.54 44.37 28.03
C SER A 702 -30.04 45.77 27.65
N SER A 703 -30.22 46.14 26.39
CA SER A 703 -29.98 47.51 25.89
C SER A 703 -30.76 48.56 26.67
N GLY A 704 -31.84 48.16 27.36
CA GLY A 704 -32.65 49.00 28.23
C GLY A 704 -32.14 49.18 29.66
N GLY A 705 -30.89 48.75 29.94
CA GLY A 705 -30.23 48.95 31.22
C GLY A 705 -30.75 48.04 32.34
N LYS A 706 -31.42 46.94 32.03
CA LYS A 706 -31.88 45.93 32.97
C LYS A 706 -31.03 44.69 32.89
N ALA A 707 -30.91 43.93 34.02
CA ALA A 707 -30.22 42.68 34.13
C ALA A 707 -31.08 41.63 34.82
N VAL A 708 -30.95 40.40 34.41
CA VAL A 708 -31.51 39.23 35.09
C VAL A 708 -30.35 38.33 35.50
N ARG A 709 -30.36 37.87 36.77
CA ARG A 709 -29.41 36.84 37.30
C ARG A 709 -30.24 35.65 37.72
N PHE A 710 -29.93 34.48 37.24
CA PHE A 710 -30.58 33.21 37.54
C PHE A 710 -29.59 32.06 37.59
N GLU A 711 -29.94 30.99 38.32
CA GLU A 711 -29.12 29.79 38.36
C GLU A 711 -29.20 29.05 37.03
N GLU A 712 -28.09 28.53 36.58
CA GLU A 712 -28.02 27.74 35.34
C GLU A 712 -28.95 26.51 35.35
N THR A 713 -29.22 25.99 36.58
CA THR A 713 -30.15 24.88 36.79
C THR A 713 -31.60 25.20 36.39
N ASP A 714 -31.97 26.46 36.34
CA ASP A 714 -33.30 26.90 35.85
C ASP A 714 -33.50 26.63 34.33
N VAL A 715 -32.42 26.33 33.60
CA VAL A 715 -32.46 25.98 32.20
C VAL A 715 -32.10 24.47 32.06
N ARG A 716 -33.11 23.67 31.70
CA ARG A 716 -32.89 22.25 31.46
C ARG A 716 -31.97 22.03 30.26
N PRO A 717 -31.11 20.99 30.26
CA PRO A 717 -30.40 20.59 29.06
C PRO A 717 -31.34 20.26 27.91
N MET A 718 -30.99 20.69 26.71
CA MET A 718 -31.78 20.53 25.47
C MET A 718 -30.89 20.15 24.31
N GLY A 719 -31.39 19.31 23.37
CA GLY A 719 -30.70 18.96 22.16
C GLY A 719 -30.48 20.14 21.22
N ARG A 720 -29.59 20.02 20.28
CA ARG A 720 -29.14 21.10 19.36
C ARG A 720 -30.28 21.78 18.56
N GLY A 721 -31.28 21.01 18.07
CA GLY A 721 -32.39 21.51 17.27
C GLY A 721 -33.47 22.20 18.09
N ALA A 722 -33.35 22.40 19.39
CA ALA A 722 -34.34 23.12 20.19
C ALA A 722 -34.14 24.63 20.09
N HIS A 723 -35.21 25.41 20.11
CA HIS A 723 -35.17 26.89 20.17
C HIS A 723 -34.62 27.43 21.47
N GLY A 724 -34.86 26.76 22.58
CA GLY A 724 -34.49 27.24 23.90
C GLY A 724 -35.69 27.65 24.73
N VAL A 725 -35.41 28.39 25.80
CA VAL A 725 -36.42 28.90 26.74
C VAL A 725 -36.20 30.40 26.98
N ARG A 726 -37.25 31.12 27.35
CA ARG A 726 -37.12 32.54 27.68
C ARG A 726 -36.19 32.76 28.89
N GLY A 727 -35.08 33.45 28.67
CA GLY A 727 -34.12 33.86 29.70
C GLY A 727 -34.48 35.23 30.30
N MET A 728 -34.86 36.19 29.42
CA MET A 728 -35.24 37.56 29.84
C MET A 728 -36.47 38.03 29.07
N LEU A 729 -37.38 38.76 29.74
CA LEU A 729 -38.51 39.42 29.12
C LEU A 729 -38.10 40.86 28.75
N LEU A 730 -38.04 41.12 27.47
CA LEU A 730 -37.65 42.43 26.94
C LEU A 730 -38.86 43.34 26.68
N ASP A 731 -38.67 44.67 26.91
CA ASP A 731 -39.61 45.66 26.43
C ASP A 731 -39.45 45.91 24.92
N LYS A 732 -40.48 46.55 24.28
CA LYS A 732 -40.45 46.78 22.83
C LYS A 732 -39.17 47.50 22.39
N LYS A 733 -38.56 47.04 21.31
CA LYS A 733 -37.30 47.54 20.72
C LYS A 733 -36.05 47.32 21.56
N GLN A 734 -36.10 46.61 22.69
CA GLN A 734 -34.92 46.22 23.46
C GLN A 734 -34.41 44.86 22.99
N ARG A 735 -33.09 44.64 23.21
CA ARG A 735 -32.42 43.36 22.93
C ARG A 735 -31.45 43.02 24.07
N VAL A 736 -31.14 41.77 24.25
CA VAL A 736 -30.04 41.35 25.09
C VAL A 736 -28.75 41.70 24.39
N ILE A 737 -27.81 42.28 25.11
CA ILE A 737 -26.54 42.77 24.57
C ILE A 737 -25.36 42.01 25.10
N SER A 738 -25.47 41.38 26.30
CA SER A 738 -24.41 40.60 26.90
C SER A 738 -24.97 39.42 27.70
N MET A 739 -24.30 38.30 27.63
CA MET A 739 -24.50 37.14 28.48
C MET A 739 -23.20 36.90 29.28
N LEU A 740 -23.30 36.87 30.60
CA LEU A 740 -22.18 36.64 31.50
C LEU A 740 -22.43 35.36 32.33
N VAL A 741 -21.44 34.57 32.50
CA VAL A 741 -21.43 33.42 33.43
C VAL A 741 -20.56 33.75 34.61
N ALA A 742 -21.14 33.82 35.78
CA ALA A 742 -20.46 34.22 36.97
C ALA A 742 -19.81 33.02 37.65
N GLU A 743 -18.48 33.10 37.82
CA GLU A 743 -17.69 32.05 38.46
C GLU A 743 -17.66 32.15 39.99
N ASP A 744 -17.60 33.37 40.50
CA ASP A 744 -17.56 33.68 41.91
C ASP A 744 -18.24 35.04 42.25
N GLU A 745 -18.52 35.30 43.53
CA GLU A 745 -19.15 36.52 43.99
C GLU A 745 -18.16 37.68 44.22
N GLN A 746 -16.85 37.48 44.00
CA GLN A 746 -15.81 38.54 44.16
C GLN A 746 -15.69 39.36 42.89
N GLN A 747 -16.31 38.99 41.81
CA GLN A 747 -16.33 39.75 40.56
C GLN A 747 -17.28 40.93 40.67
N SER A 748 -17.01 41.93 39.82
CA SER A 748 -17.92 43.06 39.60
C SER A 748 -18.37 43.08 38.15
N VAL A 749 -19.58 43.56 37.89
CA VAL A 749 -20.09 43.82 36.55
C VAL A 749 -19.77 45.25 36.15
N LEU A 750 -19.00 45.42 35.11
CA LEU A 750 -18.78 46.68 34.41
C LEU A 750 -19.81 46.84 33.30
N THR A 751 -20.65 47.87 33.42
CA THR A 751 -21.64 48.23 32.38
C THR A 751 -21.21 49.51 31.68
N ALA A 752 -21.35 49.52 30.34
CA ALA A 752 -21.03 50.70 29.51
C ALA A 752 -22.19 51.07 28.59
N THR A 753 -22.41 52.40 28.37
CA THR A 753 -23.48 52.95 27.56
C THR A 753 -22.95 53.62 26.31
N GLU A 754 -23.82 53.80 25.30
CA GLU A 754 -23.47 54.35 23.99
C GLU A 754 -22.86 55.75 24.04
N ASN A 755 -23.17 56.51 25.03
CA ASN A 755 -22.63 57.89 25.19
C ASN A 755 -21.35 57.94 26.06
N GLY A 756 -20.67 56.78 26.23
CA GLY A 756 -19.37 56.66 26.91
C GLY A 756 -19.44 56.73 28.45
N TYR A 757 -20.63 56.53 29.05
CA TYR A 757 -20.77 56.39 30.49
C TYR A 757 -20.78 54.95 30.93
N GLY A 758 -20.37 54.64 32.15
CA GLY A 758 -20.43 53.31 32.71
C GLY A 758 -20.10 53.30 34.20
N LYS A 759 -20.14 52.11 34.77
CA LYS A 759 -19.85 51.90 36.21
C LYS A 759 -19.52 50.45 36.49
N ARG A 760 -18.83 50.21 37.56
CA ARG A 760 -18.55 48.93 38.15
C ARG A 760 -19.50 48.67 39.32
N THR A 761 -20.21 47.54 39.31
CA THR A 761 -21.18 47.16 40.37
C THR A 761 -20.84 45.74 40.86
N PRO A 762 -20.62 45.51 42.18
CA PRO A 762 -20.40 44.17 42.70
C PRO A 762 -21.52 43.23 42.32
N ILE A 763 -21.18 41.97 41.99
CA ILE A 763 -22.12 40.98 41.52
C ILE A 763 -23.18 40.63 42.60
N VAL A 764 -22.83 40.76 43.87
CA VAL A 764 -23.70 40.53 45.04
C VAL A 764 -24.92 41.50 45.06
N GLU A 765 -24.84 42.64 44.42
CA GLU A 765 -25.96 43.54 44.31
C GLU A 765 -27.05 43.08 43.35
N TYR A 766 -26.74 42.10 42.48
CA TYR A 766 -27.68 41.48 41.56
C TYR A 766 -28.29 40.25 42.26
N THR A 767 -29.44 40.42 42.86
CA THR A 767 -30.16 39.28 43.48
C THR A 767 -30.57 38.25 42.45
N ARG A 768 -30.50 37.00 42.83
CA ARG A 768 -30.96 35.90 41.98
C ARG A 768 -32.47 35.93 41.84
N HIS A 769 -32.96 35.84 40.63
CA HIS A 769 -34.38 35.73 40.31
C HIS A 769 -34.54 34.60 39.29
N GLY A 770 -35.73 34.01 39.18
CA GLY A 770 -36.00 33.04 38.13
C GLY A 770 -35.87 33.66 36.71
N ARG A 771 -35.53 32.88 35.72
CA ARG A 771 -35.43 33.27 34.33
C ARG A 771 -36.76 33.81 33.78
N GLY A 772 -36.73 34.53 32.64
CA GLY A 772 -37.93 35.01 31.94
C GLY A 772 -38.59 36.21 32.57
N THR A 773 -37.98 36.89 33.54
CA THR A 773 -38.46 38.12 34.17
C THR A 773 -37.94 39.35 33.40
N LYS A 774 -38.53 40.53 33.67
CA LYS A 774 -38.03 41.81 33.10
C LYS A 774 -36.71 42.25 33.71
N GLY A 775 -36.24 41.56 34.79
CA GLY A 775 -35.00 41.86 35.48
C GLY A 775 -35.04 43.12 36.34
N MET A 776 -33.93 43.45 36.92
CA MET A 776 -33.69 44.59 37.80
C MET A 776 -32.88 45.67 37.03
N ILE A 777 -32.93 46.90 37.50
CA ILE A 777 -32.12 48.00 36.95
C ILE A 777 -30.64 47.66 37.20
N ALA A 778 -29.87 47.58 36.16
CA ALA A 778 -28.40 47.42 36.20
C ALA A 778 -27.72 48.79 36.12
N ILE A 779 -28.26 49.68 35.25
CA ILE A 779 -27.84 51.06 35.14
C ILE A 779 -29.07 51.90 34.83
N GLN A 780 -29.22 53.03 35.48
CA GLN A 780 -30.36 53.93 35.22
C GLN A 780 -30.12 54.71 33.93
N GLN A 781 -30.94 54.50 32.95
CA GLN A 781 -30.84 55.19 31.66
C GLN A 781 -31.43 56.61 31.75
N SER A 782 -30.82 57.54 31.00
CA SER A 782 -31.25 58.89 30.81
C SER A 782 -30.81 59.40 29.42
N GLY A 783 -31.30 60.54 28.99
CA GLY A 783 -30.79 61.11 27.73
C GLY A 783 -29.30 61.44 27.73
N ARG A 784 -28.68 61.54 28.94
CA ARG A 784 -27.26 61.77 29.10
C ARG A 784 -26.40 60.56 28.73
N ASN A 785 -26.74 59.35 29.21
CA ASN A 785 -25.91 58.18 29.06
C ASN A 785 -26.31 57.23 27.90
N GLY A 786 -27.55 57.35 27.47
CA GLY A 786 -28.02 56.53 26.33
C GLY A 786 -28.26 55.08 26.68
N GLN A 787 -28.29 54.21 25.63
CA GLN A 787 -28.53 52.78 25.79
C GLN A 787 -27.27 52.06 26.28
N VAL A 788 -27.48 50.91 26.93
CA VAL A 788 -26.38 50.03 27.31
C VAL A 788 -25.90 49.28 26.04
N VAL A 789 -24.58 49.29 25.84
CA VAL A 789 -23.95 48.64 24.66
C VAL A 789 -23.17 47.38 25.04
N ALA A 790 -22.63 47.35 26.27
CA ALA A 790 -21.90 46.19 26.73
C ALA A 790 -21.90 46.03 28.24
N ALA A 791 -21.78 44.79 28.71
CA ALA A 791 -21.47 44.45 30.10
C ALA A 791 -20.39 43.34 30.13
N ALA A 792 -19.47 43.42 31.08
CA ALA A 792 -18.41 42.46 31.25
C ALA A 792 -18.18 42.14 32.73
N LEU A 793 -17.80 40.92 33.06
CA LEU A 793 -17.27 40.54 34.39
C LEU A 793 -15.81 40.98 34.53
N VAL A 794 -15.50 41.69 35.59
CA VAL A 794 -14.19 42.26 35.83
C VAL A 794 -13.77 42.10 37.26
N ARG A 795 -12.45 42.04 37.48
CA ARG A 795 -11.82 42.11 38.78
C ARG A 795 -11.05 43.43 38.92
N PRO A 796 -10.73 43.90 40.12
CA PRO A 796 -10.08 45.18 40.33
C PRO A 796 -8.73 45.33 39.59
N ASP A 797 -8.03 44.25 39.39
CA ASP A 797 -6.72 44.23 38.74
C ASP A 797 -6.77 44.07 37.22
N ASP A 798 -7.97 43.89 36.67
CA ASP A 798 -8.15 43.79 35.22
C ASP A 798 -8.02 45.17 34.54
N GLU A 799 -7.82 45.11 33.24
CA GLU A 799 -7.91 46.25 32.32
C GLU A 799 -8.98 45.99 31.27
N VAL A 800 -9.61 47.07 30.82
CA VAL A 800 -10.66 46.97 29.79
C VAL A 800 -10.33 47.87 28.62
N MET A 801 -10.74 47.45 27.45
CA MET A 801 -10.69 48.19 26.18
C MET A 801 -12.08 48.79 25.89
N LEU A 802 -12.15 50.09 25.72
CA LEU A 802 -13.33 50.81 25.27
C LEU A 802 -13.19 51.14 23.79
N ILE A 803 -14.20 50.89 22.99
CA ILE A 803 -14.17 51.00 21.52
C ILE A 803 -15.24 52.00 21.11
N SER A 804 -14.88 53.08 20.39
CA SER A 804 -15.85 53.97 19.76
C SER A 804 -16.26 53.53 18.34
N THR A 805 -17.39 54.01 17.86
CA THR A 805 -17.82 53.81 16.47
C THR A 805 -16.89 54.51 15.47
N GLY A 806 -16.10 55.45 15.87
CA GLY A 806 -15.07 56.11 15.08
C GLY A 806 -13.72 55.37 15.08
N GLY A 807 -13.65 54.20 15.73
CA GLY A 807 -12.41 53.39 15.78
C GLY A 807 -11.42 53.81 16.88
N VAL A 808 -11.83 54.72 17.75
CA VAL A 808 -10.96 55.14 18.90
C VAL A 808 -10.94 54.07 19.99
N LEU A 809 -9.77 53.63 20.38
CA LEU A 809 -9.52 52.61 21.40
C LEU A 809 -8.89 53.25 22.66
N ILE A 810 -9.49 53.02 23.83
CA ILE A 810 -8.95 53.47 25.12
C ILE A 810 -8.85 52.28 26.06
N ARG A 811 -7.66 52.06 26.55
CA ARG A 811 -7.34 51.04 27.57
C ARG A 811 -7.42 51.69 28.97
N THR A 812 -8.28 51.15 29.82
CA THR A 812 -8.55 51.72 31.15
C THR A 812 -8.39 50.62 32.22
N PRO A 813 -7.62 50.87 33.29
CA PRO A 813 -7.56 49.95 34.44
C PRO A 813 -8.93 49.95 35.16
N VAL A 814 -9.44 48.76 35.49
CA VAL A 814 -10.76 48.58 36.13
C VAL A 814 -10.82 49.30 37.49
N LYS A 815 -9.69 49.34 38.26
CA LYS A 815 -9.59 50.09 39.54
C LYS A 815 -9.79 51.58 39.41
N ALA A 816 -9.56 52.16 38.25
CA ALA A 816 -9.84 53.58 37.95
C ALA A 816 -11.33 53.88 37.76
N ILE A 817 -12.15 52.87 37.54
CA ILE A 817 -13.60 52.99 37.35
C ILE A 817 -14.30 52.86 38.70
N ARG A 818 -15.06 53.86 39.04
CA ARG A 818 -15.75 53.93 40.33
C ARG A 818 -16.76 52.82 40.54
N GLU A 819 -16.70 52.14 41.69
CA GLU A 819 -17.73 51.20 42.11
C GLU A 819 -18.95 51.91 42.61
N MET A 820 -20.11 51.50 42.11
CA MET A 820 -21.38 52.16 42.30
C MET A 820 -22.54 51.19 42.36
N GLY A 821 -23.55 51.48 43.11
CA GLY A 821 -24.79 50.67 43.19
C GLY A 821 -25.57 50.65 41.88
N ARG A 822 -26.43 49.61 41.69
CA ARG A 822 -27.20 49.34 40.46
C ARG A 822 -28.02 50.53 39.93
N SER A 823 -28.69 51.28 40.78
CA SER A 823 -29.65 52.32 40.36
C SER A 823 -29.00 53.66 40.04
N THR A 824 -27.75 53.72 39.68
CA THR A 824 -27.01 54.92 39.30
C THR A 824 -26.78 55.05 37.83
N GLN A 825 -26.52 56.27 37.34
CA GLN A 825 -26.32 56.56 35.90
C GLN A 825 -24.88 56.24 35.39
N GLY A 826 -23.94 55.98 36.30
CA GLY A 826 -22.53 55.81 36.02
C GLY A 826 -21.73 57.12 35.89
N VAL A 827 -20.46 56.97 35.61
CA VAL A 827 -19.47 57.99 35.35
C VAL A 827 -18.97 57.98 33.94
N THR A 828 -18.34 59.02 33.43
CA THR A 828 -17.74 59.05 32.11
C THR A 828 -16.57 58.08 32.06
N LEU A 829 -16.58 57.12 31.18
CA LEU A 829 -15.49 56.17 30.91
C LEU A 829 -14.60 56.65 29.76
N ILE A 830 -15.23 57.26 28.75
CA ILE A 830 -14.54 57.79 27.56
C ILE A 830 -15.21 59.06 27.12
N ASN A 831 -14.45 60.04 26.70
CA ASN A 831 -14.97 61.22 26.00
C ASN A 831 -15.05 60.95 24.50
N LEU A 832 -16.23 60.93 23.97
CA LEU A 832 -16.49 60.64 22.56
C LEU A 832 -16.52 61.94 21.76
N GLY A 833 -16.12 61.87 20.49
CA GLY A 833 -16.23 62.96 19.53
C GLY A 833 -17.68 63.28 19.16
N GLU A 834 -17.89 64.38 18.43
CA GLU A 834 -19.21 64.80 18.03
C GLU A 834 -19.84 63.80 17.06
N GLY A 835 -20.96 63.17 17.43
CA GLY A 835 -21.62 62.13 16.67
C GLY A 835 -21.09 60.71 16.86
N GLU A 836 -20.02 60.53 17.63
CA GLU A 836 -19.50 59.22 17.99
C GLU A 836 -20.28 58.57 19.14
N LYS A 837 -20.33 57.23 19.12
CA LYS A 837 -20.90 56.40 20.18
C LYS A 837 -19.89 55.38 20.64
N LEU A 838 -20.01 54.88 21.87
CA LEU A 838 -19.31 53.70 22.32
C LEU A 838 -19.93 52.46 21.56
N ALA A 839 -19.07 51.68 20.91
CA ALA A 839 -19.47 50.50 20.15
C ALA A 839 -19.35 49.22 21.00
N GLY A 840 -18.37 49.17 21.92
CA GLY A 840 -18.10 47.94 22.66
C GLY A 840 -17.20 48.18 23.87
N LEU A 841 -17.14 47.17 24.72
CA LEU A 841 -16.29 47.03 25.90
C LEU A 841 -15.77 45.62 25.97
N GLU A 842 -14.48 45.45 26.01
CA GLU A 842 -13.85 44.12 26.15
C GLU A 842 -12.86 44.11 27.31
N ARG A 843 -12.78 43.00 28.03
CA ARG A 843 -11.78 42.74 29.04
C ARG A 843 -10.48 42.38 28.37
N VAL A 844 -9.40 43.06 28.70
CA VAL A 844 -8.06 42.75 28.23
C VAL A 844 -7.54 41.55 29.01
N VAL A 845 -7.28 40.46 28.31
CA VAL A 845 -6.64 39.27 28.90
C VAL A 845 -5.15 39.37 28.59
N GLU A 846 -4.38 39.84 29.54
CA GLU A 846 -2.91 39.75 29.46
C GLU A 846 -2.44 38.58 30.33
N THR A 847 -1.65 37.72 29.73
CA THR A 847 -0.89 36.66 30.44
C THR A 847 0.42 37.17 30.97
#